data_738514737b1e122d302a16bbc48a9a9d
#
_entry.id   738514737b1e122d302a16bbc48a9a9d
#
_cell.length_a   1.000
_cell.length_b   1.000
_cell.length_c   1.000
_cell.angle_alpha   90.00
_cell.angle_beta   90.00
_cell.angle_gamma   90.00
#
_symmetry.space_group_name_H-M   'P 1'
#
loop_
_entity.id
_entity.type
_entity.pdbx_description
1 polymer ?
#
loop_
_entity_poly.entity_id
_entity_poly.type
_entity_poly.pdbx_seq_one_letter_code
_entity_poly.pdbx_strand_id
1 'polypeptide(L)'
;MRPTLRPGMLRLLSLTLLAVQALADVTTGIPDPAPPGFEEWESPIVLPAPAVKGSGDWASAVARARTFVKGLTLPEKINITTGVDVLNRCVGNTGTIPRIGWPGLCLEDSPLGVRFADFASAFPAGINAAATWDVNLIKARGVAMAQEHRGKGVNVALGPMTNMGRVAAGGRNWEGFGGDPFLSGVATAATIEGMQSVGVIATVKHYIGNEQEHFRGGSESAQIQSSNIDDKTLHEVYAWPFAEAVKAGVGAVMCSYNLINQTQACQNSKLINGVLKEELGFQGFVMSDWAAMIDGVRPALAGLDMNMPGFVGYGVGPQDDPDPATATNSWWGHALIDMVNNGSVPEARVDDMVTRTIAAWYKMGQDKNYPHVSFSQLTEATYLNGELVNEHVNVQGDHYKNIREIGAASTILLKNTKSALPLHVKNIKRIGVFGSDAGPHPVGPNACSDGQRDKGCNEGTLAMGWGSGTANFPYLVDPLAAINQHIQSINPTVVVEGVLDDFNLAAQTAVASLADTCVVFVSADSGEGYITVDGNAGDRTNLTLWGNGENLINNVAASCANTIVVQHVVGPVLVESWIDNPNITAVLHAGIPGQETGNALVDVLFGDGPQATNPSGRLPYTIAKQRSDYPADVLYESSDNVPQITYSEGVNIDYRWFDLKNIAPRFEFGFGLSYTTFGYSGLQTSHHGRRANQHYSTTTTAAHSSSAAPASSKPASTLSASSAPASAPALHSASVSAPISASASASGSVSASASASASASASASASASGNATSTASAPPVGSSPVSDIGGPAALYETAATISFRVQNTGKLAGNEVSQLYLGFPDGYGQPPKILRGFARTLLSPGQSKTVSLPLRKKDVSVWDVVSQQWVQVKGTVKVYIGSSSRNIHLQGELQL
;
A
#
# COMPACT_ATOMS: atom_id res chain seq x y z
N MET A 1 -49.94 17.60 -33.57
CA MET A 1 -49.59 17.29 -32.20
C MET A 1 -48.58 16.10 -32.23
N ARG A 2 -47.34 16.33 -31.99
CA ARG A 2 -46.30 15.28 -31.82
C ARG A 2 -46.21 14.95 -30.31
N PRO A 3 -46.26 13.73 -29.89
CA PRO A 3 -46.06 13.38 -28.47
C PRO A 3 -44.58 13.50 -28.13
N THR A 4 -44.26 14.39 -27.20
CA THR A 4 -42.92 14.46 -26.59
C THR A 4 -42.76 13.37 -25.57
N LEU A 5 -41.88 12.40 -25.85
CA LEU A 5 -41.46 11.38 -24.88
C LEU A 5 -40.72 12.06 -23.71
N ARG A 6 -41.10 11.73 -22.48
CA ARG A 6 -40.51 12.26 -21.26
C ARG A 6 -39.07 11.75 -21.08
N PRO A 7 -38.14 12.54 -20.59
CA PRO A 7 -36.73 12.14 -20.42
C PRO A 7 -36.48 10.87 -19.61
N GLY A 8 -37.40 10.47 -18.73
CA GLY A 8 -37.29 9.25 -17.95
C GLY A 8 -37.44 7.96 -18.76
N MET A 9 -38.18 7.99 -19.89
CA MET A 9 -38.37 6.80 -20.71
C MET A 9 -37.14 6.49 -21.60
N LEU A 10 -36.33 7.49 -21.94
CA LEU A 10 -35.06 7.26 -22.66
C LEU A 10 -33.98 6.64 -21.75
N ARG A 11 -33.98 6.98 -20.48
CA ARG A 11 -33.04 6.36 -19.51
C ARG A 11 -33.39 4.90 -19.20
N LEU A 12 -34.70 4.56 -19.10
CA LEU A 12 -35.11 3.15 -18.93
C LEU A 12 -34.78 2.30 -20.17
N LEU A 13 -34.94 2.85 -21.39
CA LEU A 13 -34.60 2.12 -22.61
C LEU A 13 -33.08 1.93 -22.78
N SER A 14 -32.24 2.88 -22.37
CA SER A 14 -30.80 2.71 -22.42
C SER A 14 -30.28 1.74 -21.36
N LEU A 15 -30.86 1.72 -20.16
CA LEU A 15 -30.53 0.75 -19.12
C LEU A 15 -30.98 -0.68 -19.48
N THR A 16 -32.16 -0.83 -20.11
CA THR A 16 -32.61 -2.15 -20.58
C THR A 16 -31.81 -2.63 -21.78
N LEU A 17 -31.32 -1.76 -22.68
CA LEU A 17 -30.42 -2.17 -23.78
C LEU A 17 -29.03 -2.55 -23.26
N LEU A 18 -28.46 -1.85 -22.29
CA LEU A 18 -27.21 -2.22 -21.63
C LEU A 18 -27.32 -3.54 -20.85
N ALA A 19 -28.45 -3.76 -20.17
CA ALA A 19 -28.71 -5.02 -19.47
C ALA A 19 -28.90 -6.19 -20.44
N VAL A 20 -29.51 -5.96 -21.61
CA VAL A 20 -29.70 -6.98 -22.63
C VAL A 20 -28.37 -7.27 -23.38
N GLN A 21 -27.51 -6.28 -23.61
CA GLN A 21 -26.18 -6.53 -24.15
C GLN A 21 -25.29 -7.28 -23.14
N ALA A 22 -25.31 -6.90 -21.86
CA ALA A 22 -24.59 -7.63 -20.82
C ALA A 22 -25.05 -9.10 -20.70
N LEU A 23 -26.36 -9.37 -20.82
CA LEU A 23 -26.91 -10.73 -20.84
C LEU A 23 -26.50 -11.54 -22.09
N ALA A 24 -26.30 -10.89 -23.24
CA ALA A 24 -25.88 -11.57 -24.46
C ALA A 24 -24.40 -11.98 -24.41
N ASP A 25 -23.54 -11.17 -23.81
CA ASP A 25 -22.10 -11.47 -23.66
C ASP A 25 -21.82 -12.52 -22.59
N VAL A 26 -22.66 -12.60 -21.56
CA VAL A 26 -22.53 -13.52 -20.43
C VAL A 26 -22.65 -15.00 -20.82
N THR A 27 -23.37 -15.32 -21.88
CA THR A 27 -23.58 -16.72 -22.33
C THR A 27 -22.39 -17.29 -23.09
N THR A 28 -21.40 -16.47 -23.49
CA THR A 28 -20.30 -16.91 -24.35
C THR A 28 -18.97 -17.07 -23.61
N GLY A 29 -18.82 -16.55 -22.38
CA GLY A 29 -17.53 -16.56 -21.66
C GLY A 29 -16.40 -15.82 -22.38
N ILE A 30 -16.73 -14.96 -23.34
CA ILE A 30 -15.75 -14.19 -24.11
C ILE A 30 -15.25 -13.03 -23.23
N PRO A 31 -13.94 -12.82 -23.10
CA PRO A 31 -13.37 -11.63 -22.46
C PRO A 31 -13.85 -10.35 -23.18
N ASP A 32 -13.87 -9.23 -22.50
CA ASP A 32 -14.03 -7.95 -23.15
C ASP A 32 -12.89 -7.79 -24.17
N PRO A 33 -13.19 -7.49 -25.45
CA PRO A 33 -12.14 -7.42 -26.47
C PRO A 33 -11.16 -6.32 -26.12
N ALA A 34 -9.87 -6.63 -26.20
CA ALA A 34 -8.83 -5.64 -25.99
C ALA A 34 -8.96 -4.49 -27.01
N PRO A 35 -8.68 -3.25 -26.63
CA PRO A 35 -8.56 -2.14 -27.57
C PRO A 35 -7.50 -2.46 -28.65
N PRO A 36 -7.61 -1.90 -29.87
CA PRO A 36 -6.62 -2.12 -30.91
C PRO A 36 -5.19 -1.77 -30.43
N GLY A 37 -4.25 -2.71 -30.60
CA GLY A 37 -2.86 -2.58 -30.16
C GLY A 37 -2.58 -3.12 -28.75
N PHE A 38 -3.59 -3.67 -28.06
CA PHE A 38 -3.44 -4.28 -26.74
C PHE A 38 -3.97 -5.73 -26.70
N GLU A 39 -4.13 -6.37 -27.83
CA GLU A 39 -4.67 -7.74 -27.98
C GLU A 39 -3.80 -8.77 -27.23
N GLU A 40 -2.52 -8.50 -27.05
CA GLU A 40 -1.58 -9.35 -26.32
C GLU A 40 -1.84 -9.36 -24.80
N TRP A 41 -2.62 -8.42 -24.29
CA TRP A 41 -2.90 -8.24 -22.87
C TRP A 41 -4.24 -8.84 -22.42
N GLU A 42 -4.82 -9.75 -23.16
CA GLU A 42 -6.06 -10.41 -22.76
C GLU A 42 -5.84 -11.45 -21.66
N SER A 43 -6.68 -11.42 -20.63
CA SER A 43 -6.68 -12.45 -19.59
C SER A 43 -7.39 -13.71 -20.08
N PRO A 44 -6.75 -14.89 -20.05
CA PRO A 44 -7.40 -16.14 -20.42
C PRO A 44 -8.50 -16.52 -19.43
N ILE A 45 -9.56 -17.17 -19.92
CA ILE A 45 -10.67 -17.66 -19.10
C ILE A 45 -10.25 -18.96 -18.38
N VAL A 46 -10.49 -19.02 -17.06
CA VAL A 46 -10.25 -20.20 -16.22
C VAL A 46 -11.53 -20.57 -15.49
N LEU A 47 -12.25 -21.54 -16.00
CA LEU A 47 -13.52 -22.05 -15.46
C LEU A 47 -13.50 -23.59 -15.38
N PRO A 48 -14.27 -24.21 -14.47
CA PRO A 48 -15.09 -23.59 -13.42
C PRO A 48 -14.27 -23.10 -12.23
N ALA A 49 -14.88 -22.30 -11.34
CA ALA A 49 -14.26 -21.91 -10.08
C ALA A 49 -13.94 -23.15 -9.23
N PRO A 50 -12.69 -23.25 -8.69
CA PRO A 50 -12.30 -24.39 -7.85
C PRO A 50 -13.08 -24.39 -6.54
N ALA A 51 -13.73 -25.49 -6.20
CA ALA A 51 -14.38 -25.66 -4.91
C ALA A 51 -13.32 -25.70 -3.78
N VAL A 52 -13.67 -25.14 -2.61
CA VAL A 52 -12.80 -25.15 -1.43
C VAL A 52 -12.50 -26.59 -0.99
N LYS A 53 -11.22 -26.91 -0.77
CA LYS A 53 -10.79 -28.27 -0.47
C LYS A 53 -10.79 -28.58 1.04
N GLY A 54 -10.50 -27.58 1.87
CA GLY A 54 -10.26 -27.75 3.31
C GLY A 54 -8.85 -28.30 3.58
N SER A 55 -7.84 -27.74 2.89
CA SER A 55 -6.45 -28.14 3.07
C SER A 55 -5.89 -27.65 4.40
N GLY A 56 -4.93 -28.40 4.96
CA GLY A 56 -4.20 -28.01 6.17
C GLY A 56 -5.12 -27.75 7.37
N ASP A 57 -4.90 -26.65 8.04
CA ASP A 57 -5.63 -26.23 9.24
C ASP A 57 -7.07 -25.72 8.96
N TRP A 58 -7.47 -25.63 7.69
CA TRP A 58 -8.83 -25.32 7.27
C TRP A 58 -9.78 -26.52 7.29
N ALA A 59 -9.27 -27.75 7.39
CA ALA A 59 -10.07 -28.96 7.22
C ALA A 59 -11.31 -29.02 8.13
N SER A 60 -11.14 -28.73 9.41
CA SER A 60 -12.23 -28.73 10.39
C SER A 60 -13.26 -27.64 10.11
N ALA A 61 -12.79 -26.42 9.80
CA ALA A 61 -13.65 -25.28 9.54
C ALA A 61 -14.48 -25.48 8.27
N VAL A 62 -13.88 -25.98 7.20
CA VAL A 62 -14.58 -26.29 5.93
C VAL A 62 -15.59 -27.42 6.11
N ALA A 63 -15.29 -28.47 6.87
CA ALA A 63 -16.24 -29.55 7.15
C ALA A 63 -17.47 -29.04 7.92
N ARG A 64 -17.27 -28.17 8.92
CA ARG A 64 -18.36 -27.51 9.67
C ARG A 64 -19.18 -26.61 8.76
N ALA A 65 -18.53 -25.78 7.92
CA ALA A 65 -19.17 -24.88 6.98
C ALA A 65 -20.05 -25.63 5.98
N ARG A 66 -19.59 -26.72 5.41
CA ARG A 66 -20.38 -27.59 4.53
C ARG A 66 -21.64 -28.14 5.22
N THR A 67 -21.55 -28.43 6.51
CA THR A 67 -22.71 -28.89 7.29
C THR A 67 -23.70 -27.73 7.50
N PHE A 68 -23.19 -26.54 7.79
CA PHE A 68 -24.00 -25.33 7.93
C PHE A 68 -24.77 -24.98 6.63
N VAL A 69 -24.07 -24.97 5.49
CA VAL A 69 -24.62 -24.65 4.17
C VAL A 69 -25.76 -25.59 3.75
N LYS A 70 -25.64 -26.90 4.06
CA LYS A 70 -26.69 -27.87 3.77
C LYS A 70 -28.01 -27.57 4.47
N GLY A 71 -28.01 -26.80 5.54
CA GLY A 71 -29.23 -26.40 6.29
C GLY A 71 -29.84 -25.12 5.79
N LEU A 72 -29.31 -24.47 4.74
CA LEU A 72 -29.76 -23.19 4.21
C LEU A 72 -30.62 -23.34 2.96
N THR A 73 -31.62 -22.47 2.83
CA THR A 73 -32.33 -22.23 1.57
C THR A 73 -31.48 -21.33 0.65
N LEU A 74 -31.81 -21.29 -0.63
CA LEU A 74 -31.10 -20.41 -1.58
C LEU A 74 -31.16 -18.92 -1.17
N PRO A 75 -32.30 -18.33 -0.78
CA PRO A 75 -32.35 -16.97 -0.25
C PRO A 75 -31.42 -16.74 0.96
N GLU A 76 -31.34 -17.68 1.89
CA GLU A 76 -30.45 -17.58 3.06
C GLU A 76 -28.96 -17.63 2.68
N LYS A 77 -28.60 -18.37 1.63
CA LYS A 77 -27.26 -18.38 1.06
C LYS A 77 -26.92 -17.01 0.49
N ILE A 78 -27.87 -16.38 -0.20
CA ILE A 78 -27.69 -15.04 -0.78
C ILE A 78 -27.45 -13.99 0.31
N ASN A 79 -28.15 -14.08 1.45
CA ASN A 79 -27.94 -13.17 2.59
C ASN A 79 -26.53 -13.24 3.18
N ILE A 80 -25.79 -14.33 2.95
CA ILE A 80 -24.38 -14.44 3.39
C ILE A 80 -23.42 -13.88 2.35
N THR A 81 -23.77 -13.94 1.06
CA THR A 81 -22.85 -13.59 -0.04
C THR A 81 -23.05 -12.17 -0.58
N THR A 82 -24.10 -11.47 -0.12
CA THR A 82 -24.43 -10.13 -0.57
C THR A 82 -24.46 -9.17 0.60
N GLY A 83 -23.86 -8.01 0.46
CA GLY A 83 -23.88 -6.95 1.44
C GLY A 83 -25.26 -6.29 1.57
N VAL A 84 -25.49 -5.66 2.71
CA VAL A 84 -26.68 -4.86 3.03
C VAL A 84 -26.30 -3.42 3.41
N ASP A 85 -25.23 -2.92 2.78
CA ASP A 85 -24.67 -1.61 3.04
C ASP A 85 -24.36 -1.40 4.53
N VAL A 86 -24.51 -0.20 5.01
CA VAL A 86 -24.10 0.20 6.36
C VAL A 86 -25.06 -0.24 7.45
N LEU A 87 -26.35 -0.30 7.20
CA LEU A 87 -27.42 -0.63 8.15
C LEU A 87 -27.17 -0.12 9.58
N ASN A 88 -26.71 1.13 9.70
CA ASN A 88 -26.40 1.79 10.96
C ASN A 88 -25.25 1.19 11.79
N ARG A 89 -24.43 0.31 11.21
CA ARG A 89 -23.30 -0.36 11.89
C ARG A 89 -21.98 -0.11 11.17
N CYS A 90 -21.40 -1.16 10.65
CA CYS A 90 -20.09 -1.20 10.03
C CYS A 90 -20.12 -0.65 8.60
N VAL A 91 -18.96 -0.34 8.02
CA VAL A 91 -18.85 0.12 6.63
C VAL A 91 -19.42 -0.90 5.63
N GLY A 92 -19.43 -2.19 5.99
CA GLY A 92 -20.11 -3.25 5.28
C GLY A 92 -20.72 -4.27 6.22
N ASN A 93 -21.90 -4.78 5.86
CA ASN A 93 -22.58 -5.81 6.62
C ASN A 93 -23.14 -6.85 5.66
N THR A 94 -23.17 -8.13 6.06
CA THR A 94 -23.94 -9.14 5.34
C THR A 94 -25.33 -9.28 5.94
N GLY A 95 -26.29 -9.86 5.17
CA GLY A 95 -27.62 -10.12 5.66
C GLY A 95 -27.66 -11.10 6.83
N THR A 96 -28.73 -11.02 7.60
CA THR A 96 -29.02 -11.90 8.76
C THR A 96 -29.89 -13.11 8.36
N ILE A 97 -29.87 -14.16 9.18
CA ILE A 97 -30.74 -15.32 9.01
C ILE A 97 -31.39 -15.64 10.37
N PRO A 98 -32.49 -14.98 10.73
CA PRO A 98 -33.11 -15.11 12.05
C PRO A 98 -33.49 -16.53 12.41
N ARG A 99 -33.92 -17.35 11.41
CA ARG A 99 -34.32 -18.74 11.61
C ARG A 99 -33.27 -19.60 12.30
N ILE A 100 -31.98 -19.30 12.09
CA ILE A 100 -30.87 -20.06 12.66
C ILE A 100 -30.03 -19.22 13.61
N GLY A 101 -30.42 -17.98 13.89
CA GLY A 101 -29.68 -17.05 14.75
C GLY A 101 -28.36 -16.56 14.13
N TRP A 102 -28.24 -16.52 12.80
CA TRP A 102 -27.09 -15.93 12.13
C TRP A 102 -27.19 -14.40 12.14
N PRO A 103 -26.22 -13.71 12.75
CA PRO A 103 -26.31 -12.26 12.96
C PRO A 103 -25.84 -11.42 11.77
N GLY A 104 -25.30 -12.05 10.72
CA GLY A 104 -24.52 -11.39 9.69
C GLY A 104 -23.07 -11.19 10.10
N LEU A 105 -22.26 -10.66 9.19
CA LEU A 105 -20.88 -10.25 9.43
C LEU A 105 -20.79 -8.72 9.41
N CYS A 106 -20.02 -8.16 10.33
CA CYS A 106 -19.54 -6.78 10.31
C CYS A 106 -18.17 -6.76 9.66
N LEU A 107 -18.04 -5.99 8.59
CA LEU A 107 -16.80 -5.71 7.87
C LEU A 107 -16.45 -4.25 8.10
N GLU A 108 -15.21 -3.95 8.53
CA GLU A 108 -14.81 -2.59 8.88
C GLU A 108 -13.44 -2.25 8.31
N ASP A 109 -13.30 -1.01 7.83
CA ASP A 109 -12.04 -0.49 7.31
C ASP A 109 -10.95 -0.45 8.37
N SER A 110 -9.70 -0.65 7.91
CA SER A 110 -8.66 -0.91 8.87
C SER A 110 -7.23 -1.09 8.38
N PRO A 111 -6.59 -0.25 7.63
CA PRO A 111 -5.14 -0.28 7.72
C PRO A 111 -4.57 0.36 8.98
N LEU A 112 -5.27 1.31 9.61
CA LEU A 112 -4.76 2.08 10.77
C LEU A 112 -5.53 1.93 12.07
N GLY A 113 -6.65 1.22 12.09
CA GLY A 113 -7.47 1.06 13.29
C GLY A 113 -8.93 0.82 12.94
N VAL A 114 -9.84 0.84 13.93
CA VAL A 114 -11.28 0.74 13.70
C VAL A 114 -11.80 2.08 13.23
N ARG A 115 -12.16 2.18 11.96
CA ARG A 115 -12.68 3.42 11.37
C ARG A 115 -14.04 3.77 11.98
N PHE A 116 -14.38 5.04 12.09
CA PHE A 116 -15.65 5.57 12.64
C PHE A 116 -15.96 5.20 14.09
N ALA A 117 -15.06 4.57 14.82
CA ALA A 117 -15.30 4.13 16.19
C ALA A 117 -14.65 5.10 17.20
N ASP A 118 -15.42 5.49 18.20
CA ASP A 118 -14.91 6.16 19.39
C ASP A 118 -14.14 5.18 20.28
N PHE A 119 -13.31 5.69 21.20
CA PHE A 119 -12.51 4.91 22.15
C PHE A 119 -11.73 3.76 21.48
N ALA A 120 -11.29 3.97 20.25
CA ALA A 120 -10.35 3.14 19.49
C ALA A 120 -9.08 3.93 19.21
N SER A 121 -7.98 3.24 18.90
CA SER A 121 -6.66 3.86 18.66
C SER A 121 -6.39 4.07 17.17
N ALA A 122 -5.63 5.14 16.88
CA ALA A 122 -5.08 5.39 15.55
C ALA A 122 -3.60 4.96 15.51
N PHE A 123 -3.34 3.85 14.83
CA PHE A 123 -2.02 3.21 14.75
C PHE A 123 -1.14 3.84 13.67
N PRO A 124 0.21 3.62 13.73
CA PRO A 124 1.10 3.97 12.63
C PRO A 124 0.69 3.27 11.33
N ALA A 125 0.86 3.93 10.20
CA ALA A 125 0.53 3.40 8.89
C ALA A 125 1.34 2.16 8.52
N GLY A 126 0.92 1.43 7.48
CA GLY A 126 1.63 0.27 6.94
C GLY A 126 3.07 0.61 6.54
N ILE A 127 3.27 1.76 5.89
CA ILE A 127 4.58 2.24 5.48
C ILE A 127 5.53 2.47 6.67
N ASN A 128 5.01 2.97 7.80
CA ASN A 128 5.77 3.10 9.05
C ASN A 128 6.07 1.74 9.66
N ALA A 129 5.10 0.83 9.69
CA ALA A 129 5.34 -0.53 10.15
C ALA A 129 6.46 -1.20 9.35
N ALA A 130 6.47 -1.07 8.02
CA ALA A 130 7.56 -1.55 7.16
C ALA A 130 8.90 -0.86 7.45
N ALA A 131 8.91 0.45 7.69
CA ALA A 131 10.13 1.22 8.00
C ALA A 131 10.83 0.78 9.29
N THR A 132 10.15 0.05 10.19
CA THR A 132 10.78 -0.57 11.36
C THR A 132 11.72 -1.72 10.99
N TRP A 133 11.48 -2.41 9.87
CA TRP A 133 12.15 -3.67 9.47
C TRP A 133 12.17 -4.69 10.61
N ASP A 134 11.12 -4.69 11.43
CA ASP A 134 10.97 -5.58 12.59
C ASP A 134 9.66 -6.38 12.51
N VAL A 135 9.79 -7.64 12.17
CA VAL A 135 8.65 -8.57 12.03
C VAL A 135 7.82 -8.65 13.31
N ASN A 136 8.46 -8.55 14.49
CA ASN A 136 7.76 -8.64 15.76
C ASN A 136 6.92 -7.38 16.04
N LEU A 137 7.44 -6.19 15.73
CA LEU A 137 6.68 -4.94 15.86
C LEU A 137 5.51 -4.89 14.88
N ILE A 138 5.72 -5.33 13.64
CA ILE A 138 4.65 -5.44 12.63
C ILE A 138 3.55 -6.39 13.12
N LYS A 139 3.92 -7.57 13.63
CA LYS A 139 2.97 -8.54 14.18
C LYS A 139 2.24 -8.00 15.42
N ALA A 140 2.96 -7.35 16.34
CA ALA A 140 2.38 -6.75 17.54
C ALA A 140 1.36 -5.66 17.19
N ARG A 141 1.62 -4.84 16.14
CA ARG A 141 0.66 -3.89 15.60
C ARG A 141 -0.61 -4.62 15.12
N GLY A 142 -0.47 -5.69 14.35
CA GLY A 142 -1.60 -6.51 13.89
C GLY A 142 -2.42 -7.09 15.05
N VAL A 143 -1.78 -7.57 16.11
CA VAL A 143 -2.45 -8.06 17.34
C VAL A 143 -3.25 -6.93 18.00
N ALA A 144 -2.62 -5.77 18.23
CA ALA A 144 -3.25 -4.63 18.91
C ALA A 144 -4.47 -4.10 18.13
N MET A 145 -4.32 -3.87 16.82
CA MET A 145 -5.45 -3.47 15.97
C MET A 145 -6.60 -4.48 16.04
N ALA A 146 -6.31 -5.77 15.95
CA ALA A 146 -7.36 -6.79 15.97
C ALA A 146 -8.02 -6.95 17.35
N GLN A 147 -7.32 -6.68 18.44
CA GLN A 147 -7.93 -6.61 19.76
C GLN A 147 -9.01 -5.52 19.82
N GLU A 148 -8.74 -4.37 19.23
CA GLU A 148 -9.70 -3.27 19.14
C GLU A 148 -10.87 -3.60 18.20
N HIS A 149 -10.60 -4.15 17.01
CA HIS A 149 -11.66 -4.61 16.10
C HIS A 149 -12.57 -5.63 16.76
N ARG A 150 -12.00 -6.66 17.40
CA ARG A 150 -12.78 -7.65 18.13
C ARG A 150 -13.56 -7.02 19.28
N GLY A 151 -12.96 -6.10 20.03
CA GLY A 151 -13.62 -5.42 21.16
C GLY A 151 -14.83 -4.60 20.73
N LYS A 152 -14.82 -4.05 19.50
CA LYS A 152 -15.92 -3.35 18.87
C LYS A 152 -16.92 -4.29 18.16
N GLY A 153 -16.65 -5.60 18.10
CA GLY A 153 -17.53 -6.61 17.49
C GLY A 153 -17.32 -6.80 15.99
N VAL A 154 -16.26 -6.27 15.41
CA VAL A 154 -15.92 -6.43 13.98
C VAL A 154 -15.48 -7.85 13.68
N ASN A 155 -16.13 -8.49 12.70
CA ASN A 155 -15.81 -9.85 12.25
C ASN A 155 -14.65 -9.87 11.26
N VAL A 156 -14.63 -8.93 10.31
CA VAL A 156 -13.70 -8.86 9.18
C VAL A 156 -13.05 -7.49 9.15
N ALA A 157 -11.75 -7.44 9.37
CA ALA A 157 -10.98 -6.23 9.18
C ALA A 157 -10.50 -6.12 7.73
N LEU A 158 -10.75 -4.97 7.07
CA LEU A 158 -10.44 -4.73 5.67
C LEU A 158 -8.98 -4.29 5.48
N GLY A 159 -8.08 -5.12 5.90
CA GLY A 159 -6.64 -4.96 5.86
C GLY A 159 -5.89 -6.26 6.21
N PRO A 160 -4.58 -6.35 5.91
CA PRO A 160 -3.70 -5.28 5.44
C PRO A 160 -3.81 -4.99 3.94
N MET A 161 -3.44 -3.77 3.56
CA MET A 161 -3.18 -3.40 2.18
C MET A 161 -1.74 -3.78 1.80
N THR A 162 -1.53 -4.31 0.58
CA THR A 162 -0.20 -4.80 0.15
C THR A 162 0.12 -4.47 -1.31
N ASN A 163 -0.52 -3.47 -1.89
CA ASN A 163 -0.13 -2.93 -3.18
C ASN A 163 1.31 -2.37 -3.12
N MET A 164 1.98 -2.38 -4.26
CA MET A 164 3.45 -2.30 -4.30
C MET A 164 4.03 -0.90 -4.39
N GLY A 165 3.34 0.18 -4.26
CA GLY A 165 3.94 1.50 -4.41
C GLY A 165 4.77 1.66 -5.70
N ARG A 166 4.29 1.09 -6.81
CA ARG A 166 4.89 1.13 -8.15
C ARG A 166 5.17 2.57 -8.60
N VAL A 167 4.25 3.45 -8.29
CA VAL A 167 4.29 4.87 -8.64
C VAL A 167 4.54 5.71 -7.39
N ALA A 168 5.61 6.48 -7.37
CA ALA A 168 6.02 7.27 -6.21
C ALA A 168 4.95 8.26 -5.73
N ALA A 169 4.11 8.77 -6.64
CA ALA A 169 3.03 9.69 -6.36
C ALA A 169 1.69 9.03 -6.01
N GLY A 170 1.62 7.69 -6.02
CA GLY A 170 0.38 6.94 -5.77
C GLY A 170 -0.26 7.27 -4.43
N GLY A 171 -1.57 7.55 -4.45
CA GLY A 171 -2.31 8.13 -3.33
C GLY A 171 -2.36 7.26 -2.08
N ARG A 172 -2.46 5.95 -2.23
CA ARG A 172 -2.63 5.00 -1.13
C ARG A 172 -1.36 4.21 -0.78
N ASN A 173 -0.20 4.61 -1.29
CA ASN A 173 1.08 3.91 -1.01
C ASN A 173 1.37 3.77 0.49
N TRP A 174 0.93 4.73 1.30
CA TRP A 174 1.14 4.75 2.76
C TRP A 174 0.40 3.63 3.51
N GLU A 175 -0.71 3.12 2.96
CA GLU A 175 -1.44 2.00 3.57
C GLU A 175 -0.63 0.69 3.48
N GLY A 176 0.19 0.54 2.43
CA GLY A 176 1.02 -0.62 2.15
C GLY A 176 2.39 -0.60 2.81
N PHE A 177 3.29 -1.45 2.32
CA PHE A 177 4.57 -1.73 2.96
C PHE A 177 5.79 -1.32 2.11
N GLY A 178 5.60 -0.48 1.09
CA GLY A 178 6.67 0.07 0.25
C GLY A 178 6.90 -0.64 -1.07
N GLY A 179 8.07 -0.41 -1.68
CA GLY A 179 8.38 -0.76 -3.07
C GLY A 179 9.10 -2.11 -3.28
N ASP A 180 9.17 -2.99 -2.27
CA ASP A 180 9.81 -4.30 -2.43
C ASP A 180 8.85 -5.45 -2.07
N PRO A 181 8.61 -6.42 -2.99
CA PRO A 181 7.66 -7.51 -2.77
C PRO A 181 8.06 -8.47 -1.64
N PHE A 182 9.36 -8.64 -1.34
CA PHE A 182 9.78 -9.48 -0.23
C PHE A 182 9.47 -8.82 1.12
N LEU A 183 9.81 -7.54 1.29
CA LEU A 183 9.48 -6.77 2.49
C LEU A 183 7.96 -6.71 2.70
N SER A 184 7.22 -6.39 1.63
CA SER A 184 5.75 -6.33 1.66
C SER A 184 5.15 -7.68 2.00
N GLY A 185 5.65 -8.78 1.43
CA GLY A 185 5.18 -10.13 1.73
C GLY A 185 5.40 -10.54 3.19
N VAL A 186 6.58 -10.25 3.75
CA VAL A 186 6.90 -10.52 5.16
C VAL A 186 6.01 -9.69 6.09
N ALA A 187 5.83 -8.40 5.78
CA ALA A 187 5.00 -7.50 6.58
C ALA A 187 3.51 -7.89 6.53
N THR A 188 3.02 -8.25 5.35
CA THR A 188 1.66 -8.75 5.14
C THR A 188 1.40 -10.02 5.95
N ALA A 189 2.29 -11.01 5.84
CA ALA A 189 2.16 -12.26 6.59
C ALA A 189 2.16 -12.02 8.11
N ALA A 190 3.08 -11.21 8.62
CA ALA A 190 3.17 -10.88 10.04
C ALA A 190 1.91 -10.15 10.56
N THR A 191 1.37 -9.22 9.77
CA THR A 191 0.13 -8.50 10.11
C THR A 191 -1.06 -9.47 10.18
N ILE A 192 -1.24 -10.33 9.15
CA ILE A 192 -2.31 -11.33 9.10
C ILE A 192 -2.22 -12.30 10.28
N GLU A 193 -1.03 -12.83 10.55
CA GLU A 193 -0.81 -13.73 11.70
C GLU A 193 -1.16 -13.03 13.02
N GLY A 194 -0.79 -11.74 13.17
CA GLY A 194 -1.15 -10.94 14.33
C GLY A 194 -2.66 -10.79 14.47
N MET A 195 -3.33 -10.33 13.43
CA MET A 195 -4.77 -10.07 13.44
C MET A 195 -5.58 -11.36 13.68
N GLN A 196 -5.28 -12.43 12.97
CA GLN A 196 -6.02 -13.67 13.06
C GLN A 196 -5.75 -14.46 14.34
N SER A 197 -4.62 -14.21 15.04
CA SER A 197 -4.36 -14.79 16.35
C SER A 197 -5.36 -14.32 17.43
N VAL A 198 -6.03 -13.20 17.19
CA VAL A 198 -7.05 -12.63 18.07
C VAL A 198 -8.47 -13.08 17.67
N GLY A 199 -8.61 -13.71 16.50
CA GLY A 199 -9.90 -14.22 16.01
C GLY A 199 -10.67 -13.26 15.08
N VAL A 200 -10.03 -12.22 14.56
CA VAL A 200 -10.55 -11.33 13.52
C VAL A 200 -10.13 -11.87 12.16
N ILE A 201 -11.04 -11.92 11.20
CA ILE A 201 -10.71 -12.28 9.82
C ILE A 201 -9.95 -11.11 9.19
N ALA A 202 -8.71 -11.33 8.76
CA ALA A 202 -7.94 -10.35 8.00
C ALA A 202 -8.31 -10.44 6.51
N THR A 203 -8.33 -9.27 5.83
CA THR A 203 -8.57 -9.16 4.38
C THR A 203 -7.36 -8.53 3.72
N VAL A 204 -6.61 -9.32 2.96
CA VAL A 204 -5.51 -8.74 2.17
C VAL A 204 -6.06 -8.05 0.92
N LYS A 205 -5.61 -6.79 0.67
CA LYS A 205 -6.12 -5.94 -0.42
C LYS A 205 -5.02 -5.14 -1.09
N HIS A 206 -5.23 -4.60 -2.29
CA HIS A 206 -6.31 -4.88 -3.24
C HIS A 206 -5.76 -5.81 -4.33
N TYR A 207 -6.42 -6.92 -4.58
CA TYR A 207 -5.99 -7.95 -5.52
C TYR A 207 -6.53 -7.64 -6.91
N ILE A 208 -5.75 -7.08 -7.83
CA ILE A 208 -4.31 -6.89 -7.91
C ILE A 208 -4.01 -5.70 -8.85
N GLY A 209 -2.83 -5.07 -8.72
CA GLY A 209 -2.37 -4.06 -9.70
C GLY A 209 -3.08 -2.71 -9.62
N ASN A 210 -3.72 -2.36 -8.50
CA ASN A 210 -4.24 -1.02 -8.23
C ASN A 210 -3.13 -0.15 -7.63
N GLU A 211 -2.30 0.46 -8.50
CA GLU A 211 -1.09 1.16 -8.09
C GLU A 211 -1.19 2.69 -8.24
N GLN A 212 -2.34 3.20 -8.67
CA GLN A 212 -2.70 4.62 -8.69
C GLN A 212 -4.19 4.79 -8.50
N GLU A 213 -4.62 5.98 -8.06
CA GLU A 213 -6.02 6.31 -7.81
C GLU A 213 -6.74 6.84 -9.06
N HIS A 214 -6.03 7.59 -9.91
CA HIS A 214 -6.59 8.06 -11.17
C HIS A 214 -7.03 6.89 -12.06
N PHE A 215 -8.26 6.96 -12.53
CA PHE A 215 -8.88 5.92 -13.38
C PHE A 215 -8.99 4.52 -12.75
N ARG A 216 -8.92 4.42 -11.43
CA ARG A 216 -9.05 3.10 -10.78
C ARG A 216 -10.41 2.43 -11.02
N GLY A 217 -11.47 3.23 -11.32
CA GLY A 217 -12.84 2.78 -11.40
C GLY A 217 -13.61 2.96 -10.09
N GLY A 218 -14.70 2.24 -9.92
CA GLY A 218 -15.62 2.46 -8.81
C GLY A 218 -16.58 3.61 -9.11
N SER A 219 -16.98 4.35 -8.07
CA SER A 219 -17.92 5.47 -8.21
C SER A 219 -17.27 6.78 -8.67
N GLU A 220 -15.96 6.89 -8.62
CA GLU A 220 -15.23 8.14 -8.85
C GLU A 220 -14.93 8.40 -10.33
N SER A 221 -14.83 7.36 -11.12
CA SER A 221 -14.47 7.47 -12.53
C SER A 221 -15.33 6.58 -13.41
N ALA A 222 -15.85 7.16 -14.49
CA ALA A 222 -16.51 6.39 -15.56
C ALA A 222 -15.49 5.56 -16.38
N GLN A 223 -14.21 5.92 -16.34
CA GLN A 223 -13.12 5.20 -16.99
C GLN A 223 -12.45 4.27 -15.98
N ILE A 224 -12.19 3.04 -16.40
CA ILE A 224 -11.48 2.05 -15.59
C ILE A 224 -10.19 1.71 -16.34
N GLN A 225 -9.03 1.98 -15.72
CA GLN A 225 -7.73 1.68 -16.29
C GLN A 225 -7.50 0.17 -16.41
N SER A 226 -6.80 -0.26 -17.46
CA SER A 226 -6.23 -1.60 -17.54
C SER A 226 -4.77 -1.57 -17.14
N SER A 227 -4.45 -2.26 -16.03
CA SER A 227 -3.08 -2.56 -15.63
C SER A 227 -2.59 -3.76 -16.42
N ASN A 228 -1.74 -3.51 -17.44
CA ASN A 228 -1.24 -4.54 -18.33
C ASN A 228 0.07 -5.10 -17.78
N ILE A 229 0.00 -6.29 -17.19
CA ILE A 229 1.09 -6.91 -16.43
C ILE A 229 1.44 -8.27 -17.06
N ASP A 230 2.70 -8.45 -17.44
CA ASP A 230 3.18 -9.75 -17.93
C ASP A 230 3.18 -10.81 -16.81
N ASP A 231 3.08 -12.06 -17.19
CA ASP A 231 2.91 -13.19 -16.28
C ASP A 231 4.07 -13.34 -15.28
N LYS A 232 5.31 -13.07 -15.70
CA LYS A 232 6.49 -13.10 -14.80
C LYS A 232 6.44 -12.00 -13.76
N THR A 233 6.18 -10.78 -14.19
CA THR A 233 6.05 -9.62 -13.32
C THR A 233 4.88 -9.78 -12.34
N LEU A 234 3.76 -10.33 -12.83
CA LEU A 234 2.61 -10.65 -12.00
C LEU A 234 3.02 -11.54 -10.81
N HIS A 235 3.70 -12.67 -11.07
CA HIS A 235 4.06 -13.66 -10.04
C HIS A 235 5.20 -13.18 -9.13
N GLU A 236 6.25 -12.57 -9.70
CA GLU A 236 7.46 -12.22 -8.95
C GLU A 236 7.36 -10.90 -8.17
N VAL A 237 6.39 -10.04 -8.53
CA VAL A 237 6.20 -8.73 -7.92
C VAL A 237 4.82 -8.62 -7.28
N TYR A 238 3.76 -8.55 -8.08
CA TYR A 238 2.43 -8.14 -7.59
C TYR A 238 1.69 -9.27 -6.85
N ALA A 239 1.81 -10.51 -7.30
CA ALA A 239 1.21 -11.67 -6.60
C ALA A 239 2.08 -12.19 -5.43
N TRP A 240 3.36 -11.80 -5.33
CA TRP A 240 4.25 -12.27 -4.27
C TRP A 240 3.72 -12.00 -2.85
N PRO A 241 3.29 -10.77 -2.48
CA PRO A 241 2.74 -10.52 -1.15
C PRO A 241 1.44 -11.28 -0.88
N PHE A 242 0.60 -11.47 -1.90
CA PHE A 242 -0.63 -12.26 -1.78
C PHE A 242 -0.34 -13.74 -1.57
N ALA A 243 0.71 -14.29 -2.19
CA ALA A 243 1.15 -15.67 -1.93
C ALA A 243 1.62 -15.84 -0.47
N GLU A 244 2.34 -14.85 0.08
CA GLU A 244 2.72 -14.85 1.50
C GLU A 244 1.49 -14.70 2.41
N ALA A 245 0.48 -13.90 2.02
CA ALA A 245 -0.79 -13.78 2.72
C ALA A 245 -1.55 -15.12 2.77
N VAL A 246 -1.65 -15.81 1.62
CA VAL A 246 -2.30 -17.13 1.55
C VAL A 246 -1.53 -18.13 2.41
N LYS A 247 -0.19 -18.10 2.38
CA LYS A 247 0.66 -18.95 3.22
C LYS A 247 0.45 -18.70 4.71
N ALA A 248 0.24 -17.45 5.12
CA ALA A 248 -0.12 -17.06 6.48
C ALA A 248 -1.56 -17.45 6.86
N GLY A 249 -2.33 -18.02 5.94
CA GLY A 249 -3.69 -18.50 6.19
C GLY A 249 -4.75 -17.40 6.23
N VAL A 250 -4.60 -16.34 5.45
CA VAL A 250 -5.55 -15.22 5.37
C VAL A 250 -6.97 -15.69 5.12
N GLY A 251 -7.94 -15.09 5.83
CA GLY A 251 -9.35 -15.47 5.75
C GLY A 251 -10.10 -14.87 4.58
N ALA A 252 -9.69 -13.68 4.12
CA ALA A 252 -10.33 -12.99 3.01
C ALA A 252 -9.32 -12.30 2.09
N VAL A 253 -9.71 -12.12 0.82
CA VAL A 253 -9.00 -11.33 -0.19
C VAL A 253 -10.01 -10.37 -0.82
N MET A 254 -9.64 -9.11 -0.99
CA MET A 254 -10.46 -8.12 -1.68
C MET A 254 -9.92 -7.90 -3.09
N CYS A 255 -10.74 -8.11 -4.14
CA CYS A 255 -10.35 -7.77 -5.51
C CYS A 255 -10.38 -6.26 -5.72
N SER A 256 -9.53 -5.76 -6.60
CA SER A 256 -9.38 -4.33 -6.87
C SER A 256 -10.40 -3.79 -7.87
N TYR A 257 -10.45 -2.46 -8.02
CA TYR A 257 -11.35 -1.79 -8.95
C TYR A 257 -10.94 -1.90 -10.42
N ASN A 258 -9.65 -1.81 -10.70
CA ASN A 258 -9.07 -1.71 -12.04
C ASN A 258 -9.24 -2.99 -12.87
N LEU A 259 -9.02 -2.87 -14.18
CA LEU A 259 -8.83 -4.03 -15.04
C LEU A 259 -7.40 -4.55 -14.91
N ILE A 260 -7.24 -5.85 -15.07
CA ILE A 260 -5.95 -6.52 -15.27
C ILE A 260 -6.01 -7.22 -16.61
N ASN A 261 -5.12 -6.81 -17.50
CA ASN A 261 -5.07 -7.39 -18.86
C ASN A 261 -6.47 -7.44 -19.47
N GLN A 262 -7.12 -6.27 -19.53
CA GLN A 262 -8.44 -5.96 -20.10
C GLN A 262 -9.64 -6.55 -19.34
N THR A 263 -9.46 -7.30 -18.28
CA THR A 263 -10.57 -7.88 -17.51
C THR A 263 -10.62 -7.28 -16.12
N GLN A 264 -11.79 -6.76 -15.70
CA GLN A 264 -11.99 -6.19 -14.37
C GLN A 264 -11.63 -7.21 -13.28
N ALA A 265 -10.88 -6.78 -12.26
CA ALA A 265 -10.22 -7.66 -11.30
C ALA A 265 -11.17 -8.63 -10.58
N CYS A 266 -12.40 -8.17 -10.21
CA CYS A 266 -13.39 -9.02 -9.52
C CYS A 266 -14.07 -10.05 -10.42
N GLN A 267 -13.92 -9.96 -11.73
CA GLN A 267 -14.40 -10.95 -12.70
C GLN A 267 -13.27 -11.61 -13.51
N ASN A 268 -12.02 -11.41 -13.10
CA ASN A 268 -10.87 -12.01 -13.78
C ASN A 268 -10.64 -13.44 -13.30
N SER A 269 -11.15 -14.42 -14.05
CA SER A 269 -11.08 -15.83 -13.68
C SER A 269 -9.64 -16.39 -13.70
N LYS A 270 -8.74 -15.88 -14.56
CA LYS A 270 -7.32 -16.27 -14.52
C LYS A 270 -6.70 -15.95 -13.18
N LEU A 271 -7.01 -14.77 -12.64
CA LEU A 271 -6.43 -14.32 -11.37
C LEU A 271 -7.10 -15.00 -10.17
N ILE A 272 -8.44 -15.00 -10.10
CA ILE A 272 -9.13 -15.50 -8.91
C ILE A 272 -9.18 -17.04 -8.91
N ASN A 273 -9.65 -17.67 -10.00
CA ASN A 273 -9.73 -19.12 -10.07
C ASN A 273 -8.34 -19.75 -10.27
N GLY A 274 -7.58 -19.27 -11.28
CA GLY A 274 -6.30 -19.84 -11.65
C GLY A 274 -5.22 -19.57 -10.61
N VAL A 275 -4.81 -18.31 -10.44
CA VAL A 275 -3.67 -17.97 -9.57
C VAL A 275 -4.04 -18.12 -8.08
N LEU A 276 -5.11 -17.41 -7.63
CA LEU A 276 -5.39 -17.35 -6.20
C LEU A 276 -5.93 -18.66 -5.63
N LYS A 277 -6.99 -19.24 -6.25
CA LYS A 277 -7.67 -20.41 -5.68
C LYS A 277 -7.01 -21.73 -6.06
N GLU A 278 -6.47 -21.88 -7.27
CA GLU A 278 -5.87 -23.14 -7.72
C GLU A 278 -4.36 -23.19 -7.46
N GLU A 279 -3.57 -22.26 -7.98
CA GLU A 279 -2.12 -22.25 -7.84
C GLU A 279 -1.69 -22.00 -6.39
N LEU A 280 -2.23 -20.96 -5.73
CA LEU A 280 -1.90 -20.62 -4.34
C LEU A 280 -2.73 -21.41 -3.32
N GLY A 281 -3.74 -22.16 -3.74
CA GLY A 281 -4.55 -22.99 -2.86
C GLY A 281 -5.35 -22.23 -1.81
N PHE A 282 -5.81 -21.01 -2.11
CA PHE A 282 -6.56 -20.16 -1.20
C PHE A 282 -7.87 -20.80 -0.73
N GLN A 283 -8.08 -20.88 0.58
CA GLN A 283 -9.23 -21.57 1.19
C GLN A 283 -10.32 -20.62 1.70
N GLY A 284 -9.99 -19.34 1.93
CA GLY A 284 -10.94 -18.31 2.37
C GLY A 284 -11.85 -17.81 1.25
N PHE A 285 -12.47 -16.66 1.44
CA PHE A 285 -13.40 -16.05 0.49
C PHE A 285 -12.80 -14.81 -0.18
N VAL A 286 -13.21 -14.56 -1.42
CA VAL A 286 -12.88 -13.35 -2.17
C VAL A 286 -14.08 -12.42 -2.10
N MET A 287 -13.89 -11.19 -1.62
CA MET A 287 -14.90 -10.14 -1.66
C MET A 287 -14.59 -9.10 -2.74
N SER A 288 -15.63 -8.43 -3.25
CA SER A 288 -15.41 -7.23 -4.06
C SER A 288 -14.95 -6.06 -3.19
N ASP A 289 -14.19 -5.14 -3.78
CA ASP A 289 -14.13 -3.79 -3.25
C ASP A 289 -15.50 -3.11 -3.37
N TRP A 290 -15.71 -1.98 -2.68
CA TRP A 290 -17.02 -1.33 -2.53
C TRP A 290 -17.56 -0.84 -3.87
N ALA A 291 -18.64 -1.46 -4.34
CA ALA A 291 -19.25 -1.22 -5.64
C ALA A 291 -18.30 -1.47 -6.85
N ALA A 292 -17.29 -2.34 -6.69
CA ALA A 292 -16.35 -2.69 -7.77
C ALA A 292 -16.93 -3.66 -8.80
N MET A 293 -18.02 -4.34 -8.49
CA MET A 293 -18.68 -5.24 -9.44
C MET A 293 -19.33 -4.45 -10.58
N ILE A 294 -19.17 -4.93 -11.81
CA ILE A 294 -19.77 -4.35 -13.02
C ILE A 294 -20.70 -5.32 -13.74
N ASP A 295 -20.86 -6.53 -13.22
CA ASP A 295 -21.66 -7.64 -13.77
C ASP A 295 -22.06 -8.59 -12.62
N GLY A 296 -23.07 -9.43 -12.81
CA GLY A 296 -23.52 -10.40 -11.81
C GLY A 296 -23.00 -11.83 -12.06
N VAL A 297 -23.05 -12.33 -13.28
CA VAL A 297 -22.72 -13.74 -13.61
C VAL A 297 -21.21 -13.96 -13.70
N ARG A 298 -20.50 -13.09 -14.42
CA ARG A 298 -19.04 -13.24 -14.64
C ARG A 298 -18.27 -13.28 -13.33
N PRO A 299 -18.46 -12.34 -12.36
CA PRO A 299 -17.77 -12.43 -11.08
C PRO A 299 -18.09 -13.72 -10.32
N ALA A 300 -19.34 -14.16 -10.31
CA ALA A 300 -19.72 -15.42 -9.68
C ALA A 300 -18.97 -16.61 -10.23
N LEU A 301 -18.89 -16.73 -11.56
CA LEU A 301 -18.16 -17.81 -12.24
C LEU A 301 -16.63 -17.65 -12.14
N ALA A 302 -16.15 -16.41 -12.13
CA ALA A 302 -14.73 -16.11 -12.00
C ALA A 302 -14.18 -16.37 -10.59
N GLY A 303 -15.04 -16.62 -9.61
CA GLY A 303 -14.60 -17.02 -8.28
C GLY A 303 -14.80 -15.97 -7.17
N LEU A 304 -15.47 -14.86 -7.44
CA LEU A 304 -15.87 -13.92 -6.40
C LEU A 304 -16.87 -14.59 -5.45
N ASP A 305 -16.72 -14.40 -4.15
CA ASP A 305 -17.51 -15.12 -3.14
C ASP A 305 -18.47 -14.19 -2.36
N MET A 306 -18.22 -12.87 -2.38
CA MET A 306 -19.00 -11.88 -1.64
C MET A 306 -19.06 -10.55 -2.40
N ASN A 307 -20.27 -10.00 -2.56
CA ASN A 307 -20.53 -8.69 -3.16
C ASN A 307 -20.64 -7.62 -2.07
N MET A 308 -19.76 -6.64 -2.05
CA MET A 308 -19.77 -5.51 -1.12
C MET A 308 -19.87 -4.17 -1.87
N PRO A 309 -20.59 -3.20 -1.26
CA PRO A 309 -21.43 -3.27 -0.06
C PRO A 309 -22.80 -3.86 -0.34
N GLY A 310 -23.07 -4.38 -1.55
CA GLY A 310 -24.28 -5.09 -1.93
C GLY A 310 -25.13 -4.40 -3.00
N PHE A 311 -24.91 -3.12 -3.30
CA PHE A 311 -25.61 -2.37 -4.35
C PHE A 311 -24.76 -2.26 -5.64
N VAL A 312 -25.41 -1.88 -6.75
CA VAL A 312 -24.76 -1.79 -8.07
C VAL A 312 -23.85 -0.57 -8.23
N GLY A 313 -24.00 0.46 -7.40
CA GLY A 313 -23.20 1.67 -7.45
C GLY A 313 -23.75 2.76 -6.56
N TYR A 314 -22.87 3.65 -6.11
CA TYR A 314 -23.26 4.78 -5.26
C TYR A 314 -24.25 5.72 -5.98
N GLY A 315 -25.28 6.15 -5.24
CA GLY A 315 -26.33 7.02 -5.78
C GLY A 315 -27.35 6.33 -6.71
N VAL A 316 -27.32 5.01 -6.84
CA VAL A 316 -28.23 4.23 -7.69
C VAL A 316 -29.23 3.46 -6.83
N GLY A 317 -30.42 4.04 -6.60
CA GLY A 317 -31.52 3.40 -5.86
C GLY A 317 -31.34 3.34 -4.35
N PRO A 318 -32.25 2.66 -3.64
CA PRO A 318 -32.10 2.44 -2.20
C PRO A 318 -30.89 1.55 -1.92
N GLN A 319 -30.07 1.97 -0.99
CA GLN A 319 -28.78 1.33 -0.67
C GLN A 319 -28.86 0.46 0.59
N ASP A 320 -29.98 0.50 1.30
CA ASP A 320 -30.20 -0.08 2.62
C ASP A 320 -31.35 -1.10 2.63
N ASP A 321 -31.36 -2.07 1.72
CA ASP A 321 -32.30 -3.19 1.81
C ASP A 321 -31.80 -4.21 2.85
N PRO A 322 -32.52 -4.40 3.98
CA PRO A 322 -32.06 -5.30 5.04
C PRO A 322 -32.10 -6.79 4.65
N ASP A 323 -32.77 -7.14 3.57
CA ASP A 323 -32.84 -8.51 3.04
C ASP A 323 -32.26 -8.58 1.63
N PRO A 324 -30.99 -8.97 1.48
CA PRO A 324 -30.36 -9.09 0.17
C PRO A 324 -31.11 -9.97 -0.81
N ALA A 325 -31.80 -10.99 -0.33
CA ALA A 325 -32.54 -11.90 -1.19
C ALA A 325 -33.76 -11.23 -1.89
N THR A 326 -34.19 -10.06 -1.41
CA THR A 326 -35.22 -9.22 -2.01
C THR A 326 -34.68 -7.96 -2.70
N ALA A 327 -33.41 -7.63 -2.49
CA ALA A 327 -32.80 -6.44 -3.05
C ALA A 327 -32.77 -6.47 -4.58
N THR A 328 -33.26 -5.39 -5.22
CA THR A 328 -33.37 -5.27 -6.67
C THR A 328 -32.35 -4.33 -7.31
N ASN A 329 -31.58 -3.60 -6.49
CA ASN A 329 -30.51 -2.70 -6.95
C ASN A 329 -29.10 -3.28 -6.73
N SER A 330 -29.00 -4.60 -6.66
CA SER A 330 -27.74 -5.34 -6.49
C SER A 330 -27.40 -6.13 -7.75
N TRP A 331 -26.11 -6.28 -8.07
CA TRP A 331 -25.65 -7.24 -9.05
C TRP A 331 -25.94 -8.68 -8.65
N TRP A 332 -26.01 -8.95 -7.34
CA TRP A 332 -26.44 -10.23 -6.78
C TRP A 332 -27.81 -10.06 -6.08
N GLY A 333 -27.92 -10.29 -4.81
CA GLY A 333 -29.23 -10.19 -4.16
C GLY A 333 -30.28 -11.07 -4.86
N HIS A 334 -31.44 -10.50 -5.17
CA HIS A 334 -32.52 -11.24 -5.87
C HIS A 334 -32.04 -11.72 -7.27
N ALA A 335 -31.24 -10.94 -7.97
CA ALA A 335 -30.73 -11.31 -9.29
C ALA A 335 -29.91 -12.61 -9.26
N LEU A 336 -29.16 -12.88 -8.20
CA LEU A 336 -28.40 -14.14 -8.07
C LEU A 336 -29.33 -15.35 -7.90
N ILE A 337 -30.50 -15.18 -7.26
CA ILE A 337 -31.55 -16.22 -7.19
C ILE A 337 -32.01 -16.55 -8.61
N ASP A 338 -32.28 -15.52 -9.43
CA ASP A 338 -32.70 -15.69 -10.81
C ASP A 338 -31.62 -16.36 -11.67
N MET A 339 -30.37 -15.99 -11.48
CA MET A 339 -29.21 -16.60 -12.16
C MET A 339 -29.07 -18.09 -11.82
N VAL A 340 -29.37 -18.48 -10.58
CA VAL A 340 -29.39 -19.90 -10.18
C VAL A 340 -30.56 -20.61 -10.80
N ASN A 341 -31.79 -20.02 -10.73
CA ASN A 341 -33.01 -20.64 -11.24
C ASN A 341 -33.00 -20.83 -12.76
N ASN A 342 -32.36 -19.93 -13.51
CA ASN A 342 -32.23 -20.04 -14.96
C ASN A 342 -30.96 -20.83 -15.41
N GLY A 343 -30.13 -21.27 -14.49
CA GLY A 343 -28.95 -22.09 -14.74
C GLY A 343 -27.69 -21.32 -15.18
N SER A 344 -27.70 -19.98 -15.18
CA SER A 344 -26.51 -19.16 -15.53
C SER A 344 -25.41 -19.30 -14.48
N VAL A 345 -25.78 -19.47 -13.22
CA VAL A 345 -24.85 -19.76 -12.10
C VAL A 345 -25.26 -21.08 -11.45
N PRO A 346 -24.39 -22.09 -11.39
CA PRO A 346 -24.72 -23.33 -10.68
C PRO A 346 -24.95 -23.09 -9.18
N GLU A 347 -26.00 -23.66 -8.57
CA GLU A 347 -26.23 -23.55 -7.12
C GLU A 347 -25.01 -24.04 -6.31
N ALA A 348 -24.30 -25.08 -6.81
CA ALA A 348 -23.07 -25.56 -6.19
C ALA A 348 -21.96 -24.48 -6.10
N ARG A 349 -21.98 -23.48 -6.98
CA ARG A 349 -21.07 -22.33 -6.87
C ARG A 349 -21.47 -21.41 -5.71
N VAL A 350 -22.76 -21.19 -5.52
CA VAL A 350 -23.28 -20.43 -4.36
C VAL A 350 -22.98 -21.17 -3.06
N ASP A 351 -23.10 -22.50 -3.07
CA ASP A 351 -22.67 -23.35 -1.93
C ASP A 351 -21.20 -23.18 -1.57
N ASP A 352 -20.31 -23.08 -2.58
CA ASP A 352 -18.88 -22.84 -2.34
C ASP A 352 -18.60 -21.43 -1.80
N MET A 353 -19.30 -20.38 -2.32
CA MET A 353 -19.21 -19.00 -1.81
C MET A 353 -19.49 -18.96 -0.29
N VAL A 354 -20.63 -19.50 0.10
CA VAL A 354 -21.05 -19.55 1.50
C VAL A 354 -20.13 -20.44 2.33
N THR A 355 -19.70 -21.58 1.77
CA THR A 355 -18.77 -22.49 2.48
C THR A 355 -17.47 -21.77 2.82
N ARG A 356 -16.89 -21.00 1.92
CA ARG A 356 -15.65 -20.24 2.13
C ARG A 356 -15.82 -19.17 3.22
N THR A 357 -16.87 -18.39 3.14
CA THR A 357 -17.20 -17.34 4.12
C THR A 357 -17.39 -17.92 5.52
N ILE A 358 -18.24 -18.94 5.65
CA ILE A 358 -18.53 -19.59 6.93
C ILE A 358 -17.32 -20.38 7.46
N ALA A 359 -16.48 -20.92 6.57
CA ALA A 359 -15.23 -21.58 7.00
C ALA A 359 -14.25 -20.57 7.64
N ALA A 360 -14.11 -19.37 7.08
CA ALA A 360 -13.30 -18.32 7.68
C ALA A 360 -13.82 -17.92 9.07
N TRP A 361 -15.13 -17.73 9.20
CA TRP A 361 -15.79 -17.43 10.46
C TRP A 361 -15.57 -18.54 11.52
N TYR A 362 -15.70 -19.82 11.15
CA TYR A 362 -15.40 -20.93 12.04
C TYR A 362 -13.92 -21.05 12.39
N LYS A 363 -13.04 -20.79 11.42
CA LYS A 363 -11.59 -20.85 11.63
C LYS A 363 -11.13 -19.83 12.66
N MET A 364 -11.72 -18.63 12.64
CA MET A 364 -11.46 -17.56 13.61
C MET A 364 -12.20 -17.76 14.94
N GLY A 365 -13.00 -18.81 15.09
CA GLY A 365 -13.71 -19.10 16.34
C GLY A 365 -14.80 -18.10 16.68
N GLN A 366 -15.32 -17.39 15.69
CA GLN A 366 -16.31 -16.32 15.87
C GLN A 366 -17.72 -16.87 16.19
N ASP A 367 -17.91 -18.17 16.12
CA ASP A 367 -19.10 -18.90 16.52
C ASP A 367 -19.27 -19.01 18.05
N LYS A 368 -18.31 -18.52 18.84
CA LYS A 368 -18.30 -18.70 20.30
C LYS A 368 -17.94 -17.40 21.00
N ASN A 369 -18.89 -16.83 21.74
CA ASN A 369 -18.63 -15.69 22.61
C ASN A 369 -17.94 -14.52 21.89
N TYR A 370 -18.29 -14.28 20.62
CA TYR A 370 -17.81 -13.13 19.88
C TYR A 370 -18.60 -11.89 20.32
N PRO A 371 -17.98 -10.74 20.56
CA PRO A 371 -18.70 -9.52 20.94
C PRO A 371 -19.70 -9.11 19.85
N HIS A 372 -20.81 -8.51 20.25
CA HIS A 372 -21.70 -7.83 19.30
C HIS A 372 -21.10 -6.49 18.86
N VAL A 373 -21.57 -5.97 17.75
CA VAL A 373 -21.09 -4.70 17.21
C VAL A 373 -21.54 -3.56 18.14
N SER A 374 -20.58 -2.76 18.60
CA SER A 374 -20.81 -1.65 19.53
C SER A 374 -20.12 -0.37 19.00
N PHE A 375 -20.53 0.08 17.83
CA PHE A 375 -20.25 1.38 17.22
C PHE A 375 -21.13 1.53 15.97
N SER A 376 -21.17 2.72 15.38
CA SER A 376 -21.85 2.95 14.11
C SER A 376 -21.07 3.97 13.28
N GLN A 377 -20.84 3.67 12.01
CA GLN A 377 -20.21 4.62 11.08
C GLN A 377 -21.07 5.88 10.83
N LEU A 378 -22.36 5.85 11.16
CA LEU A 378 -23.24 6.99 10.94
C LEU A 378 -23.27 7.97 12.11
N THR A 379 -22.89 7.54 13.31
CA THR A 379 -22.95 8.38 14.52
C THR A 379 -22.12 7.80 15.65
N GLU A 380 -21.51 8.68 16.43
CA GLU A 380 -20.94 8.32 17.74
C GLU A 380 -21.97 8.30 18.86
N ALA A 381 -23.23 8.68 18.62
CA ALA A 381 -24.27 8.66 19.63
C ALA A 381 -24.61 7.23 20.08
N THR A 382 -25.00 7.11 21.35
CA THR A 382 -25.43 5.82 21.95
C THR A 382 -26.59 5.20 21.18
N TYR A 383 -27.53 6.02 20.71
CA TYR A 383 -28.74 5.58 20.01
C TYR A 383 -28.86 6.22 18.64
N LEU A 384 -29.28 5.42 17.66
CA LEU A 384 -29.67 5.87 16.32
C LEU A 384 -31.10 5.38 16.06
N ASN A 385 -32.03 6.27 15.73
CA ASN A 385 -33.44 5.98 15.49
C ASN A 385 -34.13 5.17 16.61
N GLY A 386 -33.65 5.29 17.86
CA GLY A 386 -34.16 4.57 19.02
C GLY A 386 -33.53 3.21 19.28
N GLU A 387 -32.62 2.76 18.42
CA GLU A 387 -31.81 1.55 18.62
C GLU A 387 -30.50 1.88 19.30
N LEU A 388 -30.06 1.02 20.23
CA LEU A 388 -28.72 1.08 20.83
C LEU A 388 -27.69 0.64 19.79
N VAL A 389 -26.85 1.58 19.34
CA VAL A 389 -25.83 1.33 18.31
C VAL A 389 -24.41 1.42 18.83
N ASN A 390 -24.18 2.20 19.89
CA ASN A 390 -22.86 2.39 20.48
C ASN A 390 -22.92 2.36 22.01
N GLU A 391 -22.25 1.41 22.62
CA GLU A 391 -22.11 1.28 24.07
C GLU A 391 -20.84 1.99 24.60
N HIS A 392 -20.14 2.71 23.73
CA HIS A 392 -18.91 3.43 24.07
C HIS A 392 -17.82 2.56 24.70
N VAL A 393 -17.66 1.32 24.21
CA VAL A 393 -16.69 0.37 24.73
C VAL A 393 -15.28 0.88 24.47
N ASN A 394 -14.51 1.16 25.54
CA ASN A 394 -13.11 1.55 25.38
C ASN A 394 -12.26 0.30 25.11
N VAL A 395 -11.70 0.24 23.89
CA VAL A 395 -10.89 -0.90 23.42
C VAL A 395 -9.39 -0.55 23.32
N GLN A 396 -8.99 0.69 23.62
CA GLN A 396 -7.62 1.19 23.45
C GLN A 396 -6.59 0.46 24.34
N GLY A 397 -6.98 0.00 25.54
CA GLY A 397 -6.06 -0.64 26.46
C GLY A 397 -4.78 0.19 26.68
N ASP A 398 -3.63 -0.45 26.55
CA ASP A 398 -2.32 0.20 26.60
C ASP A 398 -1.60 0.21 25.23
N HIS A 399 -2.35 0.14 24.14
CA HIS A 399 -1.81 0.08 22.77
C HIS A 399 -1.04 1.34 22.37
N TYR A 400 -1.27 2.48 23.06
CA TYR A 400 -0.46 3.69 22.88
C TYR A 400 1.05 3.41 23.05
N LYS A 401 1.45 2.44 23.89
CA LYS A 401 2.85 2.04 24.06
C LYS A 401 3.42 1.43 22.78
N ASN A 402 2.65 0.53 22.15
CA ASN A 402 3.03 -0.10 20.89
C ASN A 402 3.06 0.94 19.75
N ILE A 403 2.08 1.85 19.70
CA ILE A 403 2.03 2.93 18.71
C ILE A 403 3.27 3.81 18.82
N ARG A 404 3.62 4.27 20.05
CA ARG A 404 4.82 5.08 20.32
C ARG A 404 6.11 4.34 19.97
N GLU A 405 6.23 3.05 20.33
CA GLU A 405 7.40 2.24 20.02
C GLU A 405 7.60 2.08 18.51
N ILE A 406 6.53 1.79 17.76
CA ILE A 406 6.59 1.68 16.28
C ILE A 406 6.93 3.05 15.68
N GLY A 407 6.31 4.14 16.12
CA GLY A 407 6.61 5.48 15.65
C GLY A 407 8.09 5.84 15.83
N ALA A 408 8.66 5.57 17.00
CA ALA A 408 10.08 5.79 17.27
C ALA A 408 10.99 4.85 16.43
N ALA A 409 10.65 3.56 16.35
CA ALA A 409 11.43 2.57 15.61
C ALA A 409 11.39 2.79 14.08
N SER A 410 10.31 3.38 13.55
CA SER A 410 10.14 3.69 12.13
C SER A 410 10.74 5.02 11.70
N THR A 411 11.05 5.91 12.65
CA THR A 411 11.69 7.19 12.34
C THR A 411 13.08 6.98 11.77
N ILE A 412 13.31 7.52 10.57
CA ILE A 412 14.51 7.31 9.76
C ILE A 412 15.41 8.55 9.86
N LEU A 413 16.66 8.38 10.25
CA LEU A 413 17.65 9.44 10.24
C LEU A 413 18.32 9.52 8.87
N LEU A 414 17.96 10.54 8.07
CA LEU A 414 18.49 10.72 6.72
C LEU A 414 19.81 11.51 6.68
N LYS A 415 19.98 12.46 7.60
CA LYS A 415 21.18 13.30 7.70
C LYS A 415 21.48 13.58 9.17
N ASN A 416 22.74 13.52 9.57
CA ASN A 416 23.22 13.95 10.89
C ASN A 416 24.67 14.40 10.82
N THR A 417 24.88 15.69 10.58
CA THR A 417 26.22 16.30 10.50
C THR A 417 26.57 16.99 11.81
N LYS A 418 27.85 17.12 12.10
CA LYS A 418 28.36 17.76 13.32
C LYS A 418 27.82 17.13 14.63
N SER A 419 27.32 15.89 14.59
CA SER A 419 26.64 15.23 15.72
C SER A 419 25.51 16.11 16.30
N ALA A 420 24.68 16.69 15.42
CA ALA A 420 23.57 17.55 15.79
C ALA A 420 22.50 16.79 16.62
N LEU A 421 22.30 15.51 16.31
CA LEU A 421 21.45 14.59 17.05
C LEU A 421 22.29 13.46 17.68
N PRO A 422 21.87 12.93 18.84
CA PRO A 422 20.70 13.34 19.64
C PRO A 422 20.92 14.70 20.32
N LEU A 423 19.81 15.44 20.51
CA LEU A 423 19.80 16.67 21.29
C LEU A 423 19.97 16.35 22.78
N HIS A 424 20.61 17.26 23.50
CA HIS A 424 20.71 17.19 24.94
C HIS A 424 20.17 18.48 25.55
N VAL A 425 19.11 18.41 26.33
CA VAL A 425 18.41 19.57 26.93
C VAL A 425 19.36 20.49 27.70
N LYS A 426 20.36 19.92 28.39
CA LYS A 426 21.40 20.69 29.11
C LYS A 426 22.22 21.64 28.24
N ASN A 427 22.27 21.38 26.92
CA ASN A 427 23.05 22.18 25.98
C ASN A 427 22.21 23.25 25.26
N ILE A 428 20.90 23.28 25.50
CA ILE A 428 19.93 24.15 24.83
C ILE A 428 19.49 25.25 25.80
N LYS A 429 19.48 26.51 25.37
CA LYS A 429 18.90 27.63 26.11
C LYS A 429 17.59 28.10 25.48
N ARG A 430 17.52 28.06 24.12
CA ARG A 430 16.34 28.41 23.37
C ARG A 430 16.22 27.47 22.16
N ILE A 431 15.05 26.90 21.96
CA ILE A 431 14.70 26.09 20.80
C ILE A 431 13.54 26.75 20.07
N GLY A 432 13.68 26.93 18.74
CA GLY A 432 12.59 27.33 17.86
C GLY A 432 11.96 26.11 17.22
N VAL A 433 10.64 26.06 17.18
CA VAL A 433 9.85 25.00 16.54
C VAL A 433 8.98 25.62 15.47
N PHE A 434 9.11 25.18 14.22
CA PHE A 434 8.54 25.85 13.07
C PHE A 434 7.71 24.91 12.21
N GLY A 435 6.65 25.45 11.62
CA GLY A 435 5.78 24.77 10.69
C GLY A 435 4.41 24.41 11.26
N SER A 436 3.37 24.45 10.44
CA SER A 436 2.01 24.06 10.83
C SER A 436 1.96 22.60 11.28
N ASP A 437 2.75 21.74 10.66
CA ASP A 437 2.90 20.31 11.00
C ASP A 437 3.51 20.04 12.39
N ALA A 438 4.07 21.09 13.07
CA ALA A 438 4.57 20.97 14.43
C ALA A 438 3.48 21.01 15.49
N GLY A 439 2.32 21.59 15.19
CA GLY A 439 1.26 21.88 16.14
C GLY A 439 -0.07 21.20 15.86
N PRO A 440 -1.05 21.40 16.74
CA PRO A 440 -2.37 20.83 16.54
C PRO A 440 -3.11 21.54 15.41
N HIS A 441 -4.01 20.83 14.73
CA HIS A 441 -4.97 21.46 13.85
C HIS A 441 -5.95 22.32 14.66
N PRO A 442 -6.28 23.56 14.19
CA PRO A 442 -7.11 24.50 14.96
C PRO A 442 -8.51 23.99 15.31
N VAL A 443 -9.08 23.09 14.51
CA VAL A 443 -10.43 22.52 14.70
C VAL A 443 -10.40 21.25 15.56
N GLY A 444 -9.23 20.63 15.74
CA GLY A 444 -9.06 19.42 16.53
C GLY A 444 -8.39 18.28 15.77
N PRO A 445 -8.06 17.17 16.46
CA PRO A 445 -7.24 16.10 15.89
C PRO A 445 -7.87 15.38 14.70
N ASN A 446 -9.20 15.34 14.62
CA ASN A 446 -9.92 14.66 13.53
C ASN A 446 -10.31 15.58 12.38
N ALA A 447 -9.82 16.83 12.34
CA ALA A 447 -10.07 17.72 11.23
C ALA A 447 -9.42 17.25 9.92
N CYS A 448 -8.29 16.54 10.03
CA CYS A 448 -7.53 16.01 8.91
C CYS A 448 -7.86 14.53 8.60
N SER A 449 -8.37 13.81 9.58
CA SER A 449 -8.69 12.41 9.47
C SER A 449 -10.09 12.14 10.01
N ASP A 450 -11.01 13.02 9.67
CA ASP A 450 -12.43 12.84 10.01
C ASP A 450 -12.92 11.56 9.34
N GLY A 451 -13.02 10.51 10.13
CA GLY A 451 -13.46 9.20 9.67
C GLY A 451 -14.80 9.20 8.96
N GLN A 452 -15.68 10.14 9.28
CA GLN A 452 -17.00 10.26 8.63
C GLN A 452 -16.95 10.98 7.30
N ARG A 453 -15.92 11.79 7.05
CA ARG A 453 -15.78 12.62 5.85
C ARG A 453 -14.47 12.40 5.12
N ASP A 454 -13.58 11.58 5.66
CA ASP A 454 -12.32 11.15 5.06
C ASP A 454 -11.44 12.31 4.55
N LYS A 455 -11.44 13.43 5.26
CA LYS A 455 -10.71 14.61 4.83
C LYS A 455 -9.21 14.39 4.86
N GLY A 456 -8.52 14.88 3.84
CA GLY A 456 -7.09 15.06 3.87
C GLY A 456 -6.69 16.31 4.66
N CYS A 457 -5.42 16.38 5.03
CA CYS A 457 -4.86 17.41 5.87
C CYS A 457 -3.83 18.26 5.11
N ASN A 458 -3.97 19.56 5.21
CA ASN A 458 -2.97 20.53 4.77
C ASN A 458 -2.54 21.51 5.88
N GLU A 459 -3.01 21.31 7.12
CA GLU A 459 -2.72 22.14 8.29
C GLU A 459 -2.70 21.28 9.55
N GLY A 460 -1.81 21.56 10.49
CA GLY A 460 -1.59 20.77 11.70
C GLY A 460 -0.74 19.52 11.46
N THR A 461 -0.45 18.77 12.53
CA THR A 461 0.40 17.58 12.50
C THR A 461 -0.19 16.47 11.63
N LEU A 462 0.54 16.07 10.57
CA LEU A 462 0.17 14.95 9.72
C LEU A 462 0.56 13.62 10.39
N ALA A 463 -0.42 12.75 10.61
CA ALA A 463 -0.20 11.46 11.26
C ALA A 463 -0.86 10.27 10.54
N MET A 464 -1.64 10.50 9.51
CA MET A 464 -2.20 9.52 8.57
C MET A 464 -2.62 10.20 7.27
N GLY A 465 -2.69 9.45 6.14
CA GLY A 465 -3.29 9.92 4.89
C GLY A 465 -4.81 9.94 4.95
N TRP A 466 -5.49 10.25 3.83
CA TRP A 466 -6.95 10.31 3.79
C TRP A 466 -7.58 9.14 3.03
N GLY A 467 -8.91 8.94 3.22
CA GLY A 467 -9.70 7.90 2.58
C GLY A 467 -10.09 6.76 3.52
N SER A 468 -10.47 5.62 2.95
CA SER A 468 -10.95 4.44 3.68
C SER A 468 -9.90 3.81 4.61
N GLY A 469 -8.61 4.16 4.43
CA GLY A 469 -7.52 3.71 5.29
C GLY A 469 -7.42 4.40 6.64
N THR A 470 -8.24 5.42 6.92
CA THR A 470 -8.16 6.25 8.14
C THR A 470 -8.76 5.59 9.37
N ALA A 471 -8.46 6.16 10.54
CA ALA A 471 -9.11 5.89 11.81
C ALA A 471 -9.24 7.21 12.60
N ASN A 472 -10.25 7.33 13.45
CA ASN A 472 -10.41 8.50 14.29
C ASN A 472 -9.29 8.56 15.33
N PHE A 473 -8.71 9.73 15.54
CA PHE A 473 -7.80 9.97 16.64
C PHE A 473 -8.57 10.16 17.95
N PRO A 474 -8.40 9.31 18.96
CA PRO A 474 -8.94 9.60 20.28
C PRO A 474 -8.24 10.81 20.92
N TYR A 475 -7.00 11.04 20.51
CA TYR A 475 -6.14 12.21 20.73
C TYR A 475 -4.98 12.15 19.75
N LEU A 476 -4.35 13.27 19.48
CA LEU A 476 -3.10 13.34 18.71
C LEU A 476 -2.08 14.15 19.54
N VAL A 477 -0.94 13.56 19.83
CA VAL A 477 0.16 14.27 20.49
C VAL A 477 0.99 14.96 19.42
N ASP A 478 0.86 16.28 19.32
CA ASP A 478 1.63 17.09 18.40
C ASP A 478 3.11 17.24 18.83
N PRO A 479 4.04 17.46 17.88
CA PRO A 479 5.46 17.59 18.18
C PRO A 479 5.81 18.76 19.12
N LEU A 480 5.18 19.93 18.95
CA LEU A 480 5.47 21.11 19.78
C LEU A 480 5.13 20.86 21.24
N ALA A 481 3.95 20.30 21.51
CA ALA A 481 3.53 19.94 22.85
C ALA A 481 4.49 18.90 23.50
N ALA A 482 4.84 17.86 22.73
CA ALA A 482 5.74 16.81 23.19
C ALA A 482 7.16 17.33 23.48
N ILE A 483 7.74 18.14 22.59
CA ILE A 483 9.06 18.77 22.76
C ILE A 483 9.05 19.69 24.00
N ASN A 484 8.02 20.54 24.12
CA ASN A 484 7.91 21.43 25.27
C ASN A 484 7.80 20.63 26.59
N GLN A 485 6.93 19.64 26.64
CA GLN A 485 6.77 18.77 27.81
C GLN A 485 8.08 18.09 28.21
N HIS A 486 8.80 17.52 27.25
CA HIS A 486 10.08 16.86 27.52
C HIS A 486 11.13 17.83 28.06
N ILE A 487 11.32 18.98 27.41
CA ILE A 487 12.30 20.00 27.81
C ILE A 487 11.97 20.54 29.21
N GLN A 488 10.72 20.95 29.44
CA GLN A 488 10.31 21.50 30.71
C GLN A 488 10.43 20.51 31.88
N SER A 489 10.30 19.20 31.61
CA SER A 489 10.50 18.15 32.60
C SER A 489 11.96 18.00 33.05
N ILE A 490 12.93 18.44 32.23
CA ILE A 490 14.38 18.31 32.47
C ILE A 490 14.97 19.65 32.91
N ASN A 491 14.63 20.74 32.20
CA ASN A 491 15.13 22.07 32.46
C ASN A 491 14.09 23.15 32.12
N PRO A 492 13.30 23.62 33.12
CA PRO A 492 12.26 24.62 32.91
C PRO A 492 12.76 26.02 32.54
N THR A 493 14.08 26.25 32.50
CA THR A 493 14.65 27.54 32.09
C THR A 493 14.89 27.65 30.59
N VAL A 494 14.75 26.57 29.87
CA VAL A 494 14.88 26.56 28.39
C VAL A 494 13.62 27.19 27.81
N VAL A 495 13.83 28.14 26.90
CA VAL A 495 12.73 28.74 26.13
C VAL A 495 12.39 27.87 24.94
N VAL A 496 11.12 27.46 24.85
CA VAL A 496 10.56 26.76 23.69
C VAL A 496 9.59 27.73 23.02
N GLU A 497 9.83 28.05 21.75
CA GLU A 497 9.05 29.04 21.00
C GLU A 497 8.61 28.49 19.66
N GLY A 498 7.28 28.44 19.42
CA GLY A 498 6.68 27.91 18.19
C GLY A 498 6.28 29.01 17.22
N VAL A 499 6.48 28.78 15.91
CA VAL A 499 5.92 29.58 14.81
C VAL A 499 5.24 28.59 13.85
N LEU A 500 3.92 28.46 13.98
CA LEU A 500 3.13 27.44 13.28
C LEU A 500 2.55 27.90 11.92
N ASP A 501 2.85 29.14 11.53
CA ASP A 501 2.42 29.70 10.24
C ASP A 501 3.56 29.51 9.19
N ASP A 502 3.34 28.64 8.22
CA ASP A 502 4.31 28.28 7.17
C ASP A 502 4.66 29.44 6.25
N PHE A 503 3.81 30.48 6.20
CA PHE A 503 3.97 31.63 5.32
C PHE A 503 4.51 32.86 6.04
N ASN A 504 4.60 32.87 7.37
CA ASN A 504 5.07 34.02 8.15
C ASN A 504 6.60 34.06 8.27
N LEU A 505 7.29 34.28 7.14
CA LEU A 505 8.75 34.28 7.05
C LEU A 505 9.40 35.27 8.03
N ALA A 506 8.75 36.38 8.35
CA ALA A 506 9.28 37.38 9.27
C ALA A 506 9.33 36.87 10.73
N ALA A 507 8.26 36.26 11.21
CA ALA A 507 8.23 35.66 12.55
C ALA A 507 9.22 34.47 12.65
N GLN A 508 9.28 33.63 11.60
CA GLN A 508 10.23 32.53 11.51
C GLN A 508 11.68 33.04 11.65
N THR A 509 12.07 34.07 10.87
CA THR A 509 13.40 34.69 10.93
C THR A 509 13.71 35.26 12.32
N ALA A 510 12.72 35.95 12.94
CA ALA A 510 12.90 36.56 14.25
C ALA A 510 13.20 35.52 15.33
N VAL A 511 12.43 34.42 15.38
CA VAL A 511 12.62 33.33 16.36
C VAL A 511 13.89 32.54 16.05
N ALA A 512 14.14 32.19 14.78
CA ALA A 512 15.30 31.42 14.34
C ALA A 512 16.63 32.11 14.68
N SER A 513 16.67 33.46 14.55
CA SER A 513 17.89 34.25 14.87
C SER A 513 18.26 34.23 16.35
N LEU A 514 17.34 33.92 17.23
CA LEU A 514 17.54 33.89 18.69
C LEU A 514 17.75 32.46 19.22
N ALA A 515 17.44 31.44 18.41
CA ALA A 515 17.46 30.06 18.84
C ALA A 515 18.87 29.43 18.71
N ASP A 516 19.24 28.59 19.70
CA ASP A 516 20.45 27.75 19.61
C ASP A 516 20.22 26.55 18.68
N THR A 517 18.98 26.10 18.60
CA THR A 517 18.53 24.97 17.80
C THR A 517 17.15 25.26 17.22
N CYS A 518 16.96 24.92 15.97
CA CYS A 518 15.71 25.07 15.25
C CYS A 518 15.23 23.71 14.74
N VAL A 519 13.97 23.39 14.98
CA VAL A 519 13.33 22.18 14.47
C VAL A 519 12.19 22.59 13.54
N VAL A 520 12.29 22.22 12.29
CA VAL A 520 11.33 22.57 11.22
C VAL A 520 10.52 21.33 10.86
N PHE A 521 9.21 21.46 10.95
CA PHE A 521 8.25 20.41 10.61
C PHE A 521 7.61 20.70 9.26
N VAL A 522 7.56 19.69 8.42
CA VAL A 522 7.02 19.79 7.06
C VAL A 522 6.32 18.49 6.68
N SER A 523 5.28 18.62 5.87
CA SER A 523 4.43 17.50 5.49
C SER A 523 4.25 17.36 3.97
N ALA A 524 3.79 16.20 3.55
CA ALA A 524 3.18 15.95 2.25
C ALA A 524 2.22 14.77 2.40
N ASP A 525 0.96 14.98 2.03
CA ASP A 525 -0.13 14.03 2.21
C ASP A 525 -0.63 13.46 0.88
N SER A 526 -1.37 12.36 0.94
CA SER A 526 -2.09 11.74 -0.16
C SER A 526 -3.16 10.79 0.38
N GLY A 527 -4.03 10.33 -0.49
CA GLY A 527 -5.06 9.39 -0.05
C GLY A 527 -5.86 8.80 -1.21
N GLU A 528 -7.11 8.55 -0.95
CA GLU A 528 -8.02 7.89 -1.87
C GLU A 528 -8.69 8.90 -2.83
N GLY A 529 -8.87 8.50 -4.09
CA GLY A 529 -9.19 9.38 -5.23
C GLY A 529 -10.55 10.08 -5.19
N TYR A 530 -11.49 9.62 -4.36
CA TYR A 530 -12.80 10.29 -4.23
C TYR A 530 -12.75 11.60 -3.41
N ILE A 531 -11.60 11.91 -2.80
CA ILE A 531 -11.35 13.17 -2.10
C ILE A 531 -10.22 13.93 -2.80
N THR A 532 -10.40 15.22 -2.95
CA THR A 532 -9.38 16.12 -3.47
C THR A 532 -8.93 17.11 -2.40
N VAL A 533 -7.62 17.13 -2.10
CA VAL A 533 -6.99 18.04 -1.15
C VAL A 533 -5.86 18.78 -1.85
N ASP A 534 -5.90 20.12 -1.81
CA ASP A 534 -4.90 20.99 -2.45
C ASP A 534 -4.61 20.63 -3.92
N GLY A 535 -5.66 20.26 -4.68
CA GLY A 535 -5.57 19.87 -6.08
C GLY A 535 -5.07 18.46 -6.34
N ASN A 536 -4.87 17.64 -5.28
CA ASN A 536 -4.50 16.23 -5.39
C ASN A 536 -5.76 15.37 -5.25
N ALA A 537 -6.21 14.76 -6.32
CA ALA A 537 -7.32 13.81 -6.34
C ALA A 537 -6.78 12.40 -6.04
N GLY A 538 -6.51 12.13 -4.76
CA GLY A 538 -5.83 10.92 -4.31
C GLY A 538 -4.34 10.98 -4.56
N ASP A 539 -3.91 10.71 -5.79
CA ASP A 539 -2.51 10.74 -6.20
C ASP A 539 -1.93 12.15 -6.14
N ARG A 540 -0.65 12.24 -5.75
CA ARG A 540 0.06 13.53 -5.65
C ARG A 540 0.43 14.09 -7.01
N THR A 541 0.03 15.32 -7.28
CA THR A 541 0.39 16.03 -8.53
C THR A 541 1.88 16.35 -8.64
N ASN A 542 2.58 16.39 -7.51
CA ASN A 542 4.04 16.56 -7.44
C ASN A 542 4.62 15.76 -6.27
N LEU A 543 5.96 15.71 -6.17
CA LEU A 543 6.69 15.06 -5.10
C LEU A 543 7.41 16.06 -4.18
N THR A 544 6.90 17.29 -4.07
CA THR A 544 7.44 18.33 -3.19
C THR A 544 6.71 18.38 -1.85
N LEU A 545 7.23 19.14 -0.92
CA LEU A 545 6.59 19.40 0.36
C LEU A 545 5.40 20.35 0.21
N TRP A 546 4.39 20.18 1.05
CA TRP A 546 3.19 20.99 1.09
C TRP A 546 3.38 22.27 1.92
N GLY A 547 2.39 23.15 1.92
CA GLY A 547 2.30 24.28 2.85
C GLY A 547 3.52 25.21 2.85
N ASN A 548 4.11 25.53 1.70
CA ASN A 548 5.32 26.37 1.64
C ASN A 548 6.58 25.75 2.31
N GLY A 549 6.59 24.42 2.54
CA GLY A 549 7.58 23.76 3.36
C GLY A 549 9.03 23.95 2.94
N GLU A 550 9.34 23.99 1.64
CA GLU A 550 10.70 24.22 1.16
C GLU A 550 11.21 25.64 1.46
N ASN A 551 10.34 26.66 1.34
CA ASN A 551 10.68 28.03 1.69
C ASN A 551 10.83 28.19 3.21
N LEU A 552 9.97 27.55 4.00
CA LEU A 552 10.06 27.49 5.47
C LEU A 552 11.43 26.93 5.89
N ILE A 553 11.84 25.78 5.36
CA ILE A 553 13.14 25.17 5.64
C ILE A 553 14.28 26.13 5.34
N ASN A 554 14.30 26.69 4.13
CA ASN A 554 15.36 27.56 3.68
C ASN A 554 15.42 28.87 4.46
N ASN A 555 14.27 29.46 4.82
CA ASN A 555 14.18 30.67 5.61
C ASN A 555 14.73 30.50 7.04
N VAL A 556 14.32 29.43 7.71
CA VAL A 556 14.82 29.09 9.05
C VAL A 556 16.30 28.78 9.01
N ALA A 557 16.77 27.96 8.05
CA ALA A 557 18.18 27.60 7.90
C ALA A 557 19.07 28.79 7.56
N ALA A 558 18.56 29.84 6.94
CA ALA A 558 19.30 31.08 6.70
C ALA A 558 19.65 31.81 8.00
N SER A 559 18.86 31.65 9.06
CA SER A 559 18.98 32.37 10.33
C SER A 559 19.44 31.48 11.51
N CYS A 560 19.38 30.16 11.39
CA CYS A 560 19.71 29.20 12.42
C CYS A 560 20.74 28.17 11.92
N ALA A 561 21.96 28.19 12.48
CA ALA A 561 23.07 27.34 12.03
C ALA A 561 22.93 25.86 12.43
N ASN A 562 22.00 25.54 13.33
CA ASN A 562 21.65 24.18 13.75
C ASN A 562 20.16 23.93 13.48
N THR A 563 19.84 23.74 12.23
CA THR A 563 18.47 23.46 11.78
C THR A 563 18.28 21.94 11.57
N ILE A 564 17.27 21.41 12.22
CA ILE A 564 16.83 20.01 12.12
C ILE A 564 15.51 20.02 11.35
N VAL A 565 15.38 19.21 10.31
CA VAL A 565 14.13 19.06 9.55
C VAL A 565 13.48 17.74 9.92
N VAL A 566 12.20 17.75 10.23
CA VAL A 566 11.36 16.58 10.47
C VAL A 566 10.27 16.56 9.40
N GLN A 567 10.14 15.41 8.73
CA GLN A 567 9.18 15.20 7.65
C GLN A 567 8.10 14.22 8.10
N HIS A 568 6.85 14.66 8.15
CA HIS A 568 5.68 13.78 8.22
C HIS A 568 5.11 13.64 6.80
N VAL A 569 5.36 12.49 6.15
CA VAL A 569 5.05 12.30 4.74
C VAL A 569 4.56 10.88 4.46
N VAL A 570 3.66 10.77 3.52
CA VAL A 570 3.00 9.52 3.10
C VAL A 570 3.87 8.63 2.18
N GLY A 571 4.98 9.16 1.68
CA GLY A 571 5.85 8.46 0.72
C GLY A 571 7.05 9.31 0.34
N PRO A 572 7.76 8.98 -0.75
CA PRO A 572 8.95 9.71 -1.16
C PRO A 572 8.65 11.16 -1.49
N VAL A 573 9.53 12.08 -1.04
CA VAL A 573 9.54 13.50 -1.39
C VAL A 573 10.92 13.90 -1.89
N LEU A 574 10.95 14.80 -2.87
CA LEU A 574 12.19 15.37 -3.40
C LEU A 574 12.77 16.37 -2.41
N VAL A 575 14.07 16.30 -2.17
CA VAL A 575 14.74 17.10 -1.14
C VAL A 575 15.90 17.96 -1.68
N GLU A 576 16.12 17.93 -3.00
CA GLU A 576 17.29 18.54 -3.63
C GLU A 576 17.38 20.05 -3.44
N SER A 577 16.24 20.76 -3.28
CA SER A 577 16.19 22.22 -3.12
C SER A 577 16.77 22.72 -1.79
N TRP A 578 16.96 21.84 -0.80
CA TRP A 578 17.35 22.26 0.56
C TRP A 578 18.32 21.31 1.28
N ILE A 579 18.40 20.04 0.93
CA ILE A 579 19.12 19.00 1.72
C ILE A 579 20.62 19.28 1.87
N ASP A 580 21.24 19.93 0.89
CA ASP A 580 22.68 20.22 0.88
C ASP A 580 23.05 21.54 1.61
N ASN A 581 22.06 22.27 2.14
CA ASN A 581 22.32 23.45 2.96
C ASN A 581 23.13 23.08 4.21
N PRO A 582 24.31 23.72 4.47
CA PRO A 582 25.20 23.38 5.59
C PRO A 582 24.64 23.67 6.98
N ASN A 583 23.60 24.52 7.07
CA ASN A 583 22.89 24.86 8.31
C ASN A 583 21.78 23.83 8.63
N ILE A 584 21.38 23.01 7.66
CA ILE A 584 20.53 21.85 7.91
C ILE A 584 21.44 20.72 8.39
N THR A 585 21.51 20.57 9.69
CA THR A 585 22.47 19.67 10.36
C THR A 585 21.95 18.25 10.52
N ALA A 586 20.63 18.09 10.62
CA ALA A 586 19.98 16.78 10.69
C ALA A 586 18.64 16.78 9.95
N VAL A 587 18.24 15.58 9.47
CA VAL A 587 16.95 15.32 8.85
C VAL A 587 16.40 14.01 9.38
N LEU A 588 15.19 14.06 9.93
CA LEU A 588 14.40 12.93 10.36
C LEU A 588 13.19 12.76 9.43
N HIS A 589 12.99 11.55 8.94
CA HIS A 589 11.85 11.16 8.13
C HIS A 589 10.94 10.28 9.00
N ALA A 590 9.90 10.88 9.56
CA ALA A 590 9.05 10.24 10.57
C ALA A 590 7.87 9.48 9.95
N GLY A 591 7.54 9.74 8.66
CA GLY A 591 6.38 9.15 8.00
C GLY A 591 5.07 9.63 8.63
N ILE A 592 4.12 8.72 8.86
CA ILE A 592 2.80 9.00 9.44
C ILE A 592 2.54 8.03 10.61
N PRO A 593 3.00 8.41 11.82
CA PRO A 593 3.15 7.47 12.95
C PRO A 593 1.92 7.31 13.85
N GLY A 594 0.76 7.89 13.49
CA GLY A 594 -0.47 7.76 14.27
C GLY A 594 -0.52 8.66 15.49
N GLN A 595 -1.40 8.35 16.46
CA GLN A 595 -1.76 9.23 17.57
C GLN A 595 -0.61 9.65 18.52
N GLU A 596 0.50 8.90 18.54
CA GLU A 596 1.66 9.14 19.42
C GLU A 596 2.81 9.87 18.71
N THR A 597 2.55 10.54 17.60
CA THR A 597 3.53 11.19 16.71
C THR A 597 4.57 12.00 17.48
N GLY A 598 4.15 12.96 18.30
CA GLY A 598 5.07 13.82 19.05
C GLY A 598 5.88 13.06 20.09
N ASN A 599 5.28 12.13 20.82
CA ASN A 599 5.97 11.33 21.83
C ASN A 599 7.02 10.40 21.19
N ALA A 600 6.66 9.74 20.07
CA ALA A 600 7.58 8.88 19.35
C ALA A 600 8.78 9.66 18.79
N LEU A 601 8.54 10.87 18.28
CA LEU A 601 9.59 11.75 17.79
C LEU A 601 10.56 12.18 18.90
N VAL A 602 10.04 12.58 20.06
CA VAL A 602 10.84 12.99 21.23
C VAL A 602 11.80 11.88 21.65
N ASP A 603 11.34 10.63 21.65
CA ASP A 603 12.18 9.47 21.98
C ASP A 603 13.41 9.34 21.07
N VAL A 604 13.30 9.77 19.82
CA VAL A 604 14.40 9.75 18.84
C VAL A 604 15.22 11.05 18.90
N LEU A 605 14.55 12.20 19.05
CA LEU A 605 15.18 13.51 18.93
C LEU A 605 16.18 13.79 20.09
N PHE A 606 15.84 13.34 21.31
CA PHE A 606 16.63 13.59 22.51
C PHE A 606 17.37 12.34 23.00
N GLY A 607 18.57 12.52 23.51
CA GLY A 607 19.42 11.44 24.02
C GLY A 607 19.51 11.39 25.56
N ASP A 608 18.70 12.17 26.28
CA ASP A 608 18.79 12.36 27.72
C ASP A 608 17.46 12.07 28.46
N GLY A 609 16.46 11.56 27.81
CA GLY A 609 15.22 11.08 28.41
C GLY A 609 15.23 9.58 28.70
N PRO A 610 14.34 9.11 29.58
CA PRO A 610 14.23 7.69 29.93
C PRO A 610 13.77 6.80 28.78
N GLN A 611 13.15 7.39 27.78
CA GLN A 611 12.64 6.72 26.56
C GLN A 611 13.54 6.96 25.35
N ALA A 612 14.71 7.62 25.53
CA ALA A 612 15.62 7.97 24.44
C ALA A 612 15.95 6.75 23.56
N THR A 613 15.66 6.86 22.27
CA THR A 613 15.79 5.78 21.29
C THR A 613 16.80 6.14 20.20
N ASN A 614 17.77 5.25 19.99
CA ASN A 614 18.68 5.38 18.86
C ASN A 614 17.93 5.04 17.56
N PRO A 615 17.87 5.94 16.55
CA PRO A 615 17.13 5.70 15.32
C PRO A 615 17.58 4.42 14.61
N SER A 616 16.63 3.65 14.18
CA SER A 616 16.84 2.37 13.49
C SER A 616 15.94 2.19 12.27
N GLY A 617 15.05 3.11 12.01
CA GLY A 617 14.19 3.10 10.82
C GLY A 617 15.00 3.06 9.52
N ARG A 618 14.46 2.38 8.51
CA ARG A 618 15.06 2.27 7.19
C ARG A 618 14.00 2.54 6.12
N LEU A 619 14.37 3.24 5.06
CA LEU A 619 13.46 3.56 3.96
C LEU A 619 12.88 2.29 3.33
N PRO A 620 11.55 2.13 3.27
CA PRO A 620 10.90 1.03 2.56
C PRO A 620 10.72 1.32 1.07
N TYR A 621 11.30 2.39 0.57
CA TYR A 621 11.33 2.85 -0.83
C TYR A 621 12.58 3.70 -1.10
N THR A 622 12.80 4.01 -2.37
CA THR A 622 13.90 4.87 -2.83
C THR A 622 13.43 6.33 -2.89
N ILE A 623 14.25 7.28 -2.43
CA ILE A 623 14.03 8.72 -2.67
C ILE A 623 14.93 9.16 -3.82
N ALA A 624 14.32 9.51 -4.93
CA ALA A 624 15.00 9.99 -6.14
C ALA A 624 15.54 11.43 -5.98
N LYS A 625 16.36 11.88 -6.92
CA LYS A 625 16.74 13.28 -7.06
C LYS A 625 15.73 14.10 -7.86
N GLN A 626 15.06 13.46 -8.79
CA GLN A 626 14.00 14.06 -9.61
C GLN A 626 12.92 13.02 -9.93
N ARG A 627 11.71 13.48 -10.21
CA ARG A 627 10.55 12.62 -10.47
C ARG A 627 10.78 11.68 -11.66
N SER A 628 11.47 12.14 -12.71
CA SER A 628 11.77 11.36 -13.91
C SER A 628 12.80 10.22 -13.71
N ASP A 629 13.40 10.10 -12.53
CA ASP A 629 14.29 8.99 -12.21
C ASP A 629 13.52 7.69 -11.89
N TYR A 630 12.23 7.80 -11.52
CA TYR A 630 11.38 6.64 -11.27
C TYR A 630 10.96 5.93 -12.56
N PRO A 631 10.72 4.60 -12.52
CA PRO A 631 10.39 3.81 -13.70
C PRO A 631 9.00 4.08 -14.25
N ALA A 632 8.09 4.57 -13.43
CA ALA A 632 6.69 4.79 -13.74
C ALA A 632 6.15 6.04 -13.04
N ASP A 633 5.12 6.62 -13.61
CA ASP A 633 4.41 7.76 -13.06
C ASP A 633 2.90 7.58 -13.16
N VAL A 634 2.12 8.41 -12.46
CA VAL A 634 0.66 8.42 -12.54
C VAL A 634 0.23 8.86 -13.94
N LEU A 635 -0.72 8.15 -14.48
CA LEU A 635 -1.46 8.60 -15.66
C LEU A 635 -2.59 9.51 -15.17
N TYR A 636 -2.43 10.84 -15.33
CA TYR A 636 -3.40 11.83 -14.85
C TYR A 636 -4.51 12.12 -15.85
N GLU A 637 -4.25 11.95 -17.14
CA GLU A 637 -5.19 12.30 -18.21
C GLU A 637 -5.21 11.19 -19.26
N SER A 638 -6.38 10.81 -19.74
CA SER A 638 -6.57 9.91 -20.87
C SER A 638 -7.86 10.24 -21.61
N SER A 639 -7.81 10.20 -22.95
CA SER A 639 -8.98 10.27 -23.81
C SER A 639 -9.59 8.91 -24.12
N ASP A 640 -8.95 7.83 -23.71
CA ASP A 640 -9.37 6.47 -24.00
C ASP A 640 -10.51 6.06 -23.07
N ASN A 641 -11.48 5.31 -23.57
CA ASN A 641 -12.56 4.75 -22.74
C ASN A 641 -12.00 3.82 -21.64
N VAL A 642 -10.92 3.10 -21.97
CA VAL A 642 -10.18 2.26 -21.06
C VAL A 642 -8.73 2.73 -21.10
N PRO A 643 -8.28 3.57 -20.14
CA PRO A 643 -6.89 4.00 -20.04
C PRO A 643 -5.95 2.80 -19.90
N GLN A 644 -4.89 2.75 -20.70
CA GLN A 644 -3.96 1.64 -20.75
C GLN A 644 -2.67 1.95 -20.00
N ILE A 645 -2.35 1.16 -18.99
CA ILE A 645 -1.11 1.31 -18.21
C ILE A 645 -0.30 0.03 -18.31
N THR A 646 0.66 0.01 -19.26
CA THR A 646 1.57 -1.11 -19.41
C THR A 646 2.71 -1.04 -18.41
N TYR A 647 2.92 -2.11 -17.66
CA TYR A 647 3.96 -2.23 -16.64
C TYR A 647 5.30 -2.63 -17.28
N SER A 648 5.78 -1.77 -18.18
CA SER A 648 6.94 -2.04 -19.06
C SER A 648 8.27 -2.14 -18.32
N GLU A 649 8.35 -1.67 -17.06
CA GLU A 649 9.51 -1.85 -16.19
C GLU A 649 9.65 -3.30 -15.71
N GLY A 650 8.60 -4.10 -15.83
CA GLY A 650 8.58 -5.51 -15.44
C GLY A 650 8.91 -5.68 -13.95
N VAL A 651 9.82 -6.61 -13.63
CA VAL A 651 10.24 -6.90 -12.24
C VAL A 651 11.11 -5.80 -11.62
N ASN A 652 11.40 -4.72 -12.36
CA ASN A 652 12.36 -3.68 -11.96
C ASN A 652 11.69 -2.46 -11.35
N ILE A 653 10.83 -2.63 -10.35
CA ILE A 653 10.26 -1.52 -9.59
C ILE A 653 11.25 -1.00 -8.54
N ASP A 654 11.09 0.25 -8.07
CA ASP A 654 11.87 0.93 -7.02
C ASP A 654 13.39 0.76 -7.20
N TYR A 655 14.16 0.44 -6.13
CA TYR A 655 15.63 0.32 -6.15
C TYR A 655 16.16 -0.60 -7.25
N ARG A 656 15.39 -1.58 -7.69
CA ARG A 656 15.75 -2.52 -8.74
C ARG A 656 15.95 -1.79 -10.06
N TRP A 657 15.09 -0.80 -10.36
CA TRP A 657 15.23 0.08 -11.52
C TRP A 657 16.43 0.99 -11.40
N PHE A 658 16.61 1.65 -10.24
CA PHE A 658 17.76 2.52 -10.01
C PHE A 658 19.09 1.76 -10.16
N ASP A 659 19.13 0.51 -9.70
CA ASP A 659 20.32 -0.35 -9.88
C ASP A 659 20.48 -0.80 -11.33
N LEU A 660 19.42 -1.23 -12.02
CA LEU A 660 19.44 -1.65 -13.41
C LEU A 660 19.91 -0.52 -14.35
N LYS A 661 19.41 0.69 -14.14
CA LYS A 661 19.73 1.87 -14.95
C LYS A 661 20.95 2.65 -14.46
N ASN A 662 21.57 2.20 -13.37
CA ASN A 662 22.69 2.89 -12.72
C ASN A 662 22.38 4.35 -12.38
N ILE A 663 21.14 4.64 -11.97
CA ILE A 663 20.70 5.96 -11.50
C ILE A 663 21.11 6.11 -10.02
N ALA A 664 21.75 7.22 -9.68
CA ALA A 664 22.11 7.51 -8.29
C ALA A 664 20.92 8.20 -7.58
N PRO A 665 20.22 7.53 -6.64
CA PRO A 665 19.14 8.17 -5.88
C PRO A 665 19.73 9.22 -4.90
N ARG A 666 18.85 10.01 -4.29
CA ARG A 666 19.26 10.83 -3.12
C ARG A 666 19.44 9.93 -1.89
N PHE A 667 18.48 9.04 -1.63
CA PHE A 667 18.58 8.02 -0.60
C PHE A 667 18.05 6.69 -1.18
N GLU A 668 18.89 5.67 -1.09
CA GLU A 668 18.55 4.35 -1.60
C GLU A 668 17.57 3.59 -0.69
N PHE A 669 16.88 2.62 -1.23
CA PHE A 669 16.06 1.65 -0.49
C PHE A 669 16.85 1.01 0.66
N GLY A 670 16.24 0.93 1.82
CA GLY A 670 16.87 0.39 3.03
C GLY A 670 17.80 1.38 3.75
N PHE A 671 17.96 2.62 3.26
CA PHE A 671 18.80 3.63 3.89
C PHE A 671 18.26 4.12 5.22
N GLY A 672 19.17 4.40 6.16
CA GLY A 672 18.93 5.07 7.42
C GLY A 672 20.19 5.07 8.28
N LEU A 673 20.44 6.19 8.94
CA LEU A 673 21.58 6.37 9.85
C LEU A 673 21.24 5.95 11.28
N SER A 674 22.24 5.86 12.13
CA SER A 674 22.14 5.60 13.56
C SER A 674 23.06 6.56 14.34
N TYR A 675 22.78 6.79 15.62
CA TYR A 675 23.70 7.53 16.51
C TYR A 675 24.92 6.71 16.92
N THR A 676 24.97 5.44 16.54
CA THR A 676 26.12 4.54 16.75
C THR A 676 26.61 3.95 15.42
N THR A 677 27.63 3.15 15.44
CA THR A 677 28.22 2.52 14.25
C THR A 677 28.24 1.01 14.39
N PHE A 678 28.14 0.30 13.26
CA PHE A 678 28.14 -1.16 13.23
C PHE A 678 29.21 -1.68 12.25
N GLY A 679 29.81 -2.82 12.61
CA GLY A 679 30.77 -3.54 11.78
C GLY A 679 30.23 -4.92 11.43
N TYR A 680 30.56 -5.40 10.24
CA TYR A 680 30.14 -6.68 9.71
C TYR A 680 31.33 -7.58 9.43
N SER A 681 31.19 -8.90 9.69
CA SER A 681 32.27 -9.87 9.46
C SER A 681 31.76 -11.30 9.37
N GLY A 682 32.62 -12.22 8.92
CA GLY A 682 32.41 -13.67 9.03
C GLY A 682 31.23 -14.20 8.24
N LEU A 683 31.04 -13.72 6.98
CA LEU A 683 30.00 -14.26 6.09
C LEU A 683 30.23 -15.75 5.82
N GLN A 684 29.18 -16.53 5.99
CA GLN A 684 29.10 -17.95 5.72
C GLN A 684 27.85 -18.26 4.93
N THR A 685 27.96 -19.10 3.92
CA THR A 685 26.86 -19.62 3.13
C THR A 685 26.79 -21.13 3.31
N SER A 686 25.63 -21.66 3.70
CA SER A 686 25.44 -23.11 3.84
C SER A 686 24.25 -23.55 2.98
N HIS A 687 24.48 -24.51 2.10
CA HIS A 687 23.44 -25.12 1.28
C HIS A 687 22.87 -26.36 1.98
N HIS A 688 21.55 -26.46 2.10
CA HIS A 688 20.85 -27.62 2.65
C HIS A 688 20.59 -28.64 1.52
N GLY A 689 21.49 -29.62 1.34
CA GLY A 689 21.36 -30.66 0.30
C GLY A 689 22.69 -31.25 -0.18
N ARG A 690 23.83 -30.68 0.18
CA ARG A 690 25.15 -31.26 0.00
C ARG A 690 25.85 -31.42 1.35
N ARG A 691 26.41 -32.58 1.64
CA ARG A 691 27.29 -32.79 2.82
C ARG A 691 28.40 -31.74 2.79
N ALA A 692 28.51 -30.99 3.88
CA ALA A 692 29.54 -30.00 4.10
C ALA A 692 30.94 -30.61 3.92
N ASN A 693 31.61 -30.25 2.82
CA ASN A 693 33.04 -30.35 2.67
C ASN A 693 33.51 -29.44 1.54
N GLN A 694 33.44 -28.10 1.80
CA GLN A 694 34.30 -27.14 1.11
C GLN A 694 34.33 -25.84 1.92
N HIS A 695 35.51 -25.60 2.52
CA HIS A 695 35.85 -24.27 3.04
C HIS A 695 36.08 -23.34 1.85
N TYR A 696 35.21 -22.36 1.65
CA TYR A 696 35.46 -21.30 0.67
C TYR A 696 36.21 -20.15 1.34
N SER A 697 37.26 -19.71 0.68
CA SER A 697 38.07 -18.55 1.06
C SER A 697 37.22 -17.27 0.90
N THR A 698 36.99 -16.58 2.01
CA THR A 698 36.36 -15.27 2.03
C THR A 698 37.41 -14.21 1.74
N THR A 699 37.29 -13.51 0.63
CA THR A 699 37.98 -12.25 0.44
C THR A 699 37.21 -11.14 1.12
N THR A 700 37.63 -10.77 2.32
CA THR A 700 37.10 -9.62 3.03
C THR A 700 37.74 -8.35 2.46
N THR A 701 37.03 -7.61 1.63
CA THR A 701 37.33 -6.21 1.40
C THR A 701 36.73 -5.42 2.53
N ALA A 702 37.53 -5.05 3.50
CA ALA A 702 37.13 -4.11 4.55
C ALA A 702 36.93 -2.74 3.90
N ALA A 703 35.72 -2.35 3.67
CA ALA A 703 35.36 -0.97 3.36
C ALA A 703 35.46 -0.16 4.65
N HIS A 704 36.41 0.70 4.77
CA HIS A 704 36.46 1.68 5.85
C HIS A 704 35.29 2.63 5.69
N SER A 705 34.35 2.62 6.66
CA SER A 705 33.36 3.64 6.81
C SER A 705 34.04 4.94 7.26
N SER A 706 34.47 5.76 6.32
CA SER A 706 34.76 7.16 6.57
C SER A 706 33.49 7.96 6.24
N SER A 707 32.86 8.54 7.25
CA SER A 707 31.93 9.64 7.09
C SER A 707 32.70 10.85 6.58
N ALA A 708 32.84 10.95 5.27
CA ALA A 708 33.38 12.14 4.63
C ALA A 708 32.38 12.64 3.61
N ALA A 709 31.90 13.83 3.85
CA ALA A 709 31.18 14.62 2.85
C ALA A 709 32.02 14.72 1.57
N PRO A 710 31.40 14.77 0.39
CA PRO A 710 32.14 14.88 -0.84
C PRO A 710 32.87 16.22 -0.88
N ALA A 711 34.18 16.16 -0.84
CA ALA A 711 35.05 17.31 -1.13
C ALA A 711 34.97 17.59 -2.62
N SER A 712 34.58 18.82 -2.97
CA SER A 712 34.64 19.35 -4.33
C SER A 712 36.10 19.35 -4.83
N SER A 713 36.41 18.48 -5.75
CA SER A 713 37.65 18.56 -6.50
C SER A 713 37.55 19.67 -7.57
N LYS A 714 38.22 20.78 -7.33
CA LYS A 714 38.56 21.73 -8.38
C LYS A 714 39.66 21.15 -9.28
N PRO A 715 39.53 21.21 -10.58
CA PRO A 715 40.68 21.00 -11.46
C PRO A 715 41.52 22.29 -11.49
N ALA A 716 42.81 22.10 -11.36
CA ALA A 716 43.80 23.17 -11.56
C ALA A 716 43.82 23.60 -13.03
N SER A 717 43.54 24.86 -13.28
CA SER A 717 43.78 25.49 -14.58
C SER A 717 45.05 26.31 -14.56
N THR A 718 45.92 25.99 -15.46
CA THR A 718 47.05 26.84 -15.84
C THR A 718 46.59 28.07 -16.60
N LEU A 719 47.21 29.16 -16.25
CA LEU A 719 47.00 30.50 -16.75
C LEU A 719 47.30 30.68 -18.24
N SER A 720 46.49 31.48 -18.92
CA SER A 720 47.01 32.54 -19.77
C SER A 720 45.96 33.65 -19.94
N ALA A 721 46.46 34.87 -19.84
CA ALA A 721 45.74 36.10 -19.81
C ALA A 721 45.46 36.65 -21.21
N SER A 722 44.29 37.36 -21.40
CA SER A 722 44.26 38.62 -22.16
C SER A 722 42.91 39.35 -22.02
N SER A 723 43.00 40.51 -21.49
CA SER A 723 42.29 41.81 -21.75
C SER A 723 40.80 41.89 -21.93
N ALA A 724 40.17 42.68 -21.06
CA ALA A 724 38.92 43.40 -21.20
C ALA A 724 38.94 44.53 -22.29
N PRO A 725 37.86 45.28 -22.68
CA PRO A 725 36.93 45.90 -21.71
C PRO A 725 35.45 46.06 -22.10
N ALA A 726 34.67 46.30 -21.09
CA ALA A 726 33.51 47.18 -20.85
C ALA A 726 32.45 47.52 -21.93
N SER A 727 31.19 47.40 -21.56
CA SER A 727 30.24 48.49 -21.36
C SER A 727 28.81 47.98 -21.02
N ALA A 728 28.28 48.50 -19.93
CA ALA A 728 26.83 48.57 -19.67
C ALA A 728 26.28 49.82 -20.37
N PRO A 729 24.95 49.96 -20.58
CA PRO A 729 24.09 50.72 -19.67
C PRO A 729 22.66 50.11 -19.47
N ALA A 730 22.11 50.13 -18.29
CA ALA A 730 21.20 51.08 -17.64
C ALA A 730 19.75 51.14 -18.16
N LEU A 731 18.85 50.70 -17.21
CA LEU A 731 17.52 51.28 -16.86
C LEU A 731 16.49 51.63 -17.94
N HIS A 732 15.29 51.00 -17.79
CA HIS A 732 14.08 51.83 -17.58
C HIS A 732 12.93 51.02 -16.95
N SER A 733 12.41 51.58 -15.87
CA SER A 733 11.18 51.28 -15.17
C SER A 733 9.95 51.79 -15.92
N ALA A 734 8.83 51.08 -15.89
CA ALA A 734 7.49 51.69 -15.91
C ALA A 734 6.44 50.72 -15.37
N SER A 735 5.86 51.10 -14.28
CA SER A 735 4.58 50.64 -13.72
C SER A 735 3.41 51.13 -14.61
N VAL A 736 2.29 50.37 -14.61
CA VAL A 736 0.92 50.92 -14.49
C VAL A 736 -0.11 49.76 -14.43
N SER A 737 -0.88 49.82 -13.41
CA SER A 737 -2.22 49.40 -12.98
C SER A 737 -3.20 48.66 -13.91
N ALA A 738 -3.99 47.79 -13.27
CA ALA A 738 -5.25 47.19 -13.72
C ALA A 738 -6.37 48.22 -13.95
N PRO A 739 -7.53 47.95 -14.59
CA PRO A 739 -8.61 47.25 -13.88
C PRO A 739 -9.51 46.29 -14.71
N ILE A 740 -10.27 45.54 -13.96
CA ILE A 740 -11.52 44.81 -14.08
C ILE A 740 -12.51 45.27 -15.18
N SER A 741 -13.13 44.38 -15.92
CA SER A 741 -14.58 44.19 -15.96
C SER A 741 -15.07 43.05 -16.85
N ALA A 742 -16.27 42.60 -16.49
CA ALA A 742 -16.99 41.41 -16.86
C ALA A 742 -17.73 41.49 -18.21
N SER A 743 -18.18 40.38 -18.63
CA SER A 743 -19.50 40.00 -19.17
C SER A 743 -19.59 39.50 -20.62
N ALA A 744 -20.23 38.33 -20.66
CA ALA A 744 -21.36 37.88 -21.46
C ALA A 744 -21.15 37.42 -22.91
N SER A 745 -21.42 36.14 -23.05
CA SER A 745 -22.24 35.42 -24.04
C SER A 745 -22.41 35.94 -25.46
N ALA A 746 -22.16 35.08 -26.43
CA ALA A 746 -23.16 34.77 -27.47
C ALA A 746 -22.75 33.54 -28.34
N SER A 747 -23.74 32.74 -28.55
CA SER A 747 -23.89 31.61 -29.42
C SER A 747 -23.63 31.91 -30.90
N GLY A 748 -23.12 30.93 -31.62
CA GLY A 748 -23.09 30.94 -33.08
C GLY A 748 -22.85 29.54 -33.64
N SER A 749 -23.94 28.86 -33.92
CA SER A 749 -24.04 27.66 -34.75
C SER A 749 -23.84 28.01 -36.23
N VAL A 750 -23.10 27.19 -36.95
CA VAL A 750 -23.39 26.91 -38.39
C VAL A 750 -22.96 25.50 -38.77
N SER A 751 -23.92 24.82 -39.32
CA SER A 751 -23.93 23.48 -39.94
C SER A 751 -23.29 23.49 -41.32
N ALA A 752 -23.00 22.32 -41.76
CA ALA A 752 -23.35 21.65 -43.05
C ALA A 752 -22.17 20.94 -43.66
N SER A 753 -22.31 19.64 -43.77
CA SER A 753 -22.74 18.74 -44.86
C SER A 753 -21.68 18.62 -45.96
N ALA A 754 -21.38 17.50 -46.46
CA ALA A 754 -21.97 16.26 -46.85
C ALA A 754 -21.02 15.53 -47.84
N SER A 755 -21.01 14.21 -47.75
CA SER A 755 -21.02 13.21 -48.84
C SER A 755 -19.87 13.21 -49.86
N ALA A 756 -19.27 12.08 -50.12
CA ALA A 756 -19.83 10.98 -50.89
C ALA A 756 -18.84 9.81 -51.08
N SER A 757 -19.41 8.67 -51.04
CA SER A 757 -19.07 7.34 -51.49
C SER A 757 -18.23 7.20 -52.78
N ALA A 758 -17.34 6.19 -52.75
CA ALA A 758 -17.23 5.27 -53.90
C ALA A 758 -16.60 3.95 -53.52
N SER A 759 -17.34 2.91 -53.74
CA SER A 759 -17.00 1.50 -53.74
C SER A 759 -16.15 1.12 -54.95
N ALA A 760 -15.19 0.20 -54.79
CA ALA A 760 -14.77 -0.68 -55.88
C ALA A 760 -14.29 -2.02 -55.32
N SER A 761 -15.05 -3.01 -55.58
CA SER A 761 -14.74 -4.44 -55.47
C SER A 761 -13.81 -4.89 -56.57
N ALA A 762 -12.85 -5.75 -56.27
CA ALA A 762 -12.27 -6.66 -57.22
C ALA A 762 -11.89 -7.98 -56.55
N SER A 763 -12.63 -9.00 -56.91
CA SER A 763 -12.38 -10.40 -56.64
C SER A 763 -11.31 -10.96 -57.60
N ALA A 764 -10.39 -11.75 -57.09
CA ALA A 764 -9.66 -12.74 -57.86
C ALA A 764 -9.43 -14.00 -57.04
N SER A 765 -10.09 -15.04 -57.43
CA SER A 765 -9.95 -16.41 -56.99
C SER A 765 -8.73 -17.06 -57.63
N ALA A 766 -7.93 -17.80 -56.83
CA ALA A 766 -7.12 -18.91 -57.33
C ALA A 766 -7.06 -20.02 -56.28
N SER A 767 -7.61 -21.11 -56.61
CA SER A 767 -7.62 -22.40 -55.97
C SER A 767 -6.26 -23.11 -56.10
N ALA A 768 -5.73 -23.63 -54.98
CA ALA A 768 -4.87 -24.83 -55.02
C ALA A 768 -5.07 -25.63 -53.72
N SER A 769 -5.46 -26.84 -53.90
CA SER A 769 -5.68 -27.90 -52.95
C SER A 769 -4.37 -28.37 -52.33
N GLY A 770 -4.43 -28.62 -50.99
CA GLY A 770 -3.39 -29.33 -50.25
C GLY A 770 -3.91 -29.73 -48.87
N ASN A 771 -4.42 -30.94 -48.77
CA ASN A 771 -4.80 -31.63 -47.57
C ASN A 771 -3.60 -31.77 -46.63
N ALA A 772 -3.70 -31.22 -45.38
CA ALA A 772 -3.05 -31.79 -44.23
C ALA A 772 -3.86 -31.38 -43.00
N THR A 773 -4.75 -32.26 -42.59
CA THR A 773 -5.37 -32.28 -41.25
C THR A 773 -4.28 -32.48 -40.23
N SER A 774 -3.98 -31.47 -39.44
CA SER A 774 -3.46 -31.62 -38.09
C SER A 774 -4.37 -30.86 -37.14
N THR A 775 -5.35 -31.53 -36.61
CA THR A 775 -6.03 -31.18 -35.37
C THR A 775 -4.98 -31.21 -34.28
N ALA A 776 -4.38 -30.07 -34.00
CA ALA A 776 -3.70 -29.88 -32.75
C ALA A 776 -4.79 -29.77 -31.69
N SER A 777 -5.16 -30.90 -31.09
CA SER A 777 -5.84 -30.96 -29.81
C SER A 777 -4.96 -30.18 -28.84
N ALA A 778 -5.53 -29.15 -28.20
CA ALA A 778 -4.93 -28.59 -27.00
C ALA A 778 -4.58 -29.76 -26.05
N PRO A 779 -3.39 -29.79 -25.44
CA PRO A 779 -3.07 -30.85 -24.51
C PRO A 779 -4.16 -30.82 -23.41
N PRO A 780 -4.62 -31.99 -22.93
CA PRO A 780 -5.55 -32.02 -21.82
C PRO A 780 -4.86 -31.28 -20.67
N VAL A 781 -5.58 -30.32 -20.08
CA VAL A 781 -5.17 -29.70 -18.83
C VAL A 781 -4.94 -30.83 -17.83
N GLY A 782 -3.70 -31.26 -17.72
CA GLY A 782 -3.29 -32.25 -16.76
C GLY A 782 -3.67 -31.66 -15.40
N SER A 783 -4.41 -32.40 -14.61
CA SER A 783 -4.71 -32.05 -13.22
C SER A 783 -3.38 -31.76 -12.55
N SER A 784 -3.05 -30.47 -12.41
CA SER A 784 -1.92 -30.03 -11.61
C SER A 784 -2.09 -30.66 -10.21
N PRO A 785 -1.05 -31.21 -9.59
CA PRO A 785 -1.17 -31.68 -8.22
C PRO A 785 -1.73 -30.57 -7.36
N VAL A 786 -2.71 -30.93 -6.53
CA VAL A 786 -3.42 -30.01 -5.62
C VAL A 786 -2.40 -29.13 -4.92
N SER A 787 -2.44 -27.83 -5.17
CA SER A 787 -1.53 -26.89 -4.51
C SER A 787 -1.79 -26.85 -3.01
N ASP A 788 -0.73 -26.85 -2.23
CA ASP A 788 -0.80 -26.58 -0.80
C ASP A 788 -1.09 -25.09 -0.57
N ILE A 789 -1.46 -24.74 0.66
CA ILE A 789 -1.73 -23.35 1.05
C ILE A 789 -0.47 -22.50 0.82
N GLY A 790 -0.56 -21.51 -0.04
CA GLY A 790 0.53 -20.65 -0.50
C GLY A 790 1.28 -21.18 -1.72
N GLY A 791 0.77 -22.21 -2.39
CA GLY A 791 1.43 -22.89 -3.50
C GLY A 791 2.21 -24.13 -3.04
N PRO A 792 3.02 -24.75 -3.90
CA PRO A 792 3.73 -26.00 -3.57
C PRO A 792 4.54 -25.91 -2.26
N ALA A 793 4.30 -26.82 -1.32
CA ALA A 793 4.96 -26.83 -0.01
C ALA A 793 6.49 -26.81 -0.12
N ALA A 794 7.03 -27.46 -1.14
CA ALA A 794 8.46 -27.51 -1.41
C ALA A 794 9.10 -26.12 -1.58
N LEU A 795 8.35 -25.11 -2.04
CA LEU A 795 8.86 -23.74 -2.19
C LEU A 795 9.26 -23.10 -0.85
N TYR A 796 8.67 -23.54 0.24
CA TYR A 796 8.90 -23.01 1.59
C TYR A 796 9.94 -23.77 2.39
N GLU A 797 10.50 -24.87 1.84
CA GLU A 797 11.63 -25.57 2.42
C GLU A 797 12.89 -24.73 2.34
N THR A 798 13.75 -24.81 3.36
CA THR A 798 15.03 -24.09 3.38
C THR A 798 15.98 -24.63 2.33
N ALA A 799 16.37 -23.80 1.38
CA ALA A 799 17.39 -24.09 0.36
C ALA A 799 18.81 -23.83 0.89
N ALA A 800 18.99 -22.71 1.61
CA ALA A 800 20.28 -22.31 2.15
C ALA A 800 20.11 -21.48 3.42
N THR A 801 21.19 -21.29 4.16
CA THR A 801 21.25 -20.34 5.28
C THR A 801 22.47 -19.44 5.11
N ILE A 802 22.26 -18.14 5.23
CA ILE A 802 23.30 -17.13 5.19
C ILE A 802 23.54 -16.63 6.62
N SER A 803 24.76 -16.75 7.12
CA SER A 803 25.12 -16.33 8.47
C SER A 803 26.30 -15.36 8.45
N PHE A 804 26.28 -14.38 9.32
CA PHE A 804 27.34 -13.38 9.45
C PHE A 804 27.29 -12.77 10.87
N ARG A 805 28.32 -12.03 11.22
CA ARG A 805 28.42 -11.37 12.52
C ARG A 805 28.25 -9.86 12.37
N VAL A 806 27.44 -9.27 13.24
CA VAL A 806 27.27 -7.81 13.39
C VAL A 806 27.79 -7.40 14.77
N GLN A 807 28.53 -6.31 14.84
CA GLN A 807 29.08 -5.75 16.08
C GLN A 807 28.76 -4.26 16.17
N ASN A 808 28.31 -3.79 17.33
CA ASN A 808 28.25 -2.37 17.61
C ASN A 808 29.65 -1.85 17.92
N THR A 809 30.18 -1.02 17.02
CA THR A 809 31.55 -0.44 17.11
C THR A 809 31.54 0.97 17.72
N GLY A 810 30.35 1.52 17.98
CA GLY A 810 30.17 2.85 18.53
C GLY A 810 29.97 2.83 20.05
N LYS A 811 29.47 3.96 20.57
CA LYS A 811 29.41 4.22 22.03
C LYS A 811 28.00 4.11 22.62
N LEU A 812 26.96 4.08 21.77
CA LEU A 812 25.55 4.00 22.18
C LEU A 812 24.97 2.65 21.81
N ALA A 813 24.08 2.12 22.63
CA ALA A 813 23.28 0.96 22.25
C ALA A 813 22.37 1.31 21.04
N GLY A 814 22.15 0.36 20.15
CA GLY A 814 21.31 0.61 19.00
C GLY A 814 20.92 -0.67 18.28
N ASN A 815 19.87 -0.57 17.49
CA ASN A 815 19.42 -1.60 16.60
C ASN A 815 20.08 -1.43 15.23
N GLU A 816 20.67 -2.51 14.72
CA GLU A 816 21.11 -2.58 13.34
C GLU A 816 20.10 -3.38 12.52
N VAL A 817 19.80 -2.90 11.33
CA VAL A 817 18.98 -3.59 10.34
C VAL A 817 19.88 -4.14 9.25
N SER A 818 20.25 -5.41 9.40
CA SER A 818 21.02 -6.13 8.39
C SER A 818 20.13 -6.62 7.27
N GLN A 819 20.53 -6.38 6.02
CA GLN A 819 19.76 -6.68 4.81
C GLN A 819 20.54 -7.65 3.92
N LEU A 820 19.87 -8.71 3.47
CA LEU A 820 20.41 -9.73 2.57
C LEU A 820 19.82 -9.52 1.17
N TYR A 821 20.67 -9.29 0.20
CA TYR A 821 20.32 -9.23 -1.20
C TYR A 821 20.97 -10.37 -1.99
N LEU A 822 20.27 -10.86 -3.00
CA LEU A 822 20.77 -11.87 -3.93
C LEU A 822 20.90 -11.27 -5.34
N GLY A 823 22.00 -11.57 -6.02
CA GLY A 823 22.19 -11.34 -7.44
C GLY A 823 22.19 -12.67 -8.17
N PHE A 824 21.20 -12.89 -9.01
CA PHE A 824 21.07 -14.14 -9.76
C PHE A 824 22.00 -14.18 -10.96
N PRO A 825 22.34 -15.38 -11.48
CA PRO A 825 23.11 -15.50 -12.72
C PRO A 825 22.39 -14.86 -13.90
N ASP A 826 23.14 -14.46 -14.92
CA ASP A 826 22.57 -13.95 -16.17
C ASP A 826 21.64 -14.99 -16.83
N GLY A 827 20.66 -14.50 -17.60
CA GLY A 827 19.70 -15.32 -18.33
C GLY A 827 18.36 -15.55 -17.62
N TYR A 828 18.22 -15.17 -16.34
CA TYR A 828 16.95 -15.29 -15.61
C TYR A 828 16.09 -14.01 -15.65
N GLY A 829 16.53 -12.95 -16.31
CA GLY A 829 15.79 -11.68 -16.41
C GLY A 829 15.51 -11.03 -15.06
N GLN A 830 16.51 -11.05 -14.18
CA GLN A 830 16.39 -10.52 -12.82
C GLN A 830 17.12 -9.20 -12.65
N PRO A 831 16.69 -8.35 -11.70
CA PRO A 831 17.44 -7.16 -11.31
C PRO A 831 18.84 -7.50 -10.81
N PRO A 832 19.78 -6.55 -10.80
CA PRO A 832 21.14 -6.77 -10.30
C PRO A 832 21.21 -7.28 -8.87
N LYS A 833 20.23 -6.86 -8.03
CA LYS A 833 20.07 -7.32 -6.65
C LYS A 833 18.59 -7.33 -6.27
N ILE A 834 18.17 -8.33 -5.48
CA ILE A 834 16.83 -8.44 -4.92
C ILE A 834 16.91 -8.78 -3.42
N LEU A 835 16.13 -8.08 -2.60
CA LEU A 835 16.02 -8.37 -1.17
C LEU A 835 15.45 -9.78 -0.95
N ARG A 836 16.08 -10.55 -0.07
CA ARG A 836 15.64 -11.91 0.30
C ARG A 836 15.84 -12.24 1.78
N GLY A 837 16.13 -11.24 2.60
CA GLY A 837 16.21 -11.40 4.05
C GLY A 837 16.60 -10.13 4.76
N PHE A 838 16.16 -9.98 6.00
CA PHE A 838 16.58 -8.89 6.88
C PHE A 838 16.44 -9.31 8.35
N ALA A 839 17.16 -8.59 9.21
CA ALA A 839 17.03 -8.76 10.67
C ALA A 839 17.36 -7.45 11.39
N ARG A 840 16.49 -7.02 12.30
CA ARG A 840 16.73 -5.93 13.24
C ARG A 840 17.35 -6.50 14.52
N THR A 841 18.52 -6.03 14.90
CA THR A 841 19.33 -6.62 15.99
C THR A 841 19.81 -5.55 16.96
N LEU A 842 19.33 -5.61 18.20
CA LEU A 842 19.79 -4.74 19.29
C LEU A 842 21.17 -5.16 19.78
N LEU A 843 22.10 -4.20 19.84
CA LEU A 843 23.48 -4.40 20.25
C LEU A 843 23.92 -3.27 21.22
N SER A 844 24.42 -3.65 22.38
CA SER A 844 25.13 -2.73 23.29
C SER A 844 26.51 -2.36 22.72
N PRO A 845 27.15 -1.26 23.17
CA PRO A 845 28.51 -0.90 22.76
C PRO A 845 29.49 -2.08 22.90
N GLY A 846 30.22 -2.38 21.84
CA GLY A 846 31.17 -3.50 21.78
C GLY A 846 30.52 -4.88 21.62
N GLN A 847 29.21 -5.02 21.79
CA GLN A 847 28.53 -6.30 21.65
C GLN A 847 28.51 -6.77 20.19
N SER A 848 28.63 -8.07 20.02
CA SER A 848 28.54 -8.74 18.71
C SER A 848 27.55 -9.90 18.78
N LYS A 849 26.74 -10.05 17.73
CA LYS A 849 25.80 -11.16 17.55
C LYS A 849 25.95 -11.78 16.18
N THR A 850 25.70 -13.09 16.08
CA THR A 850 25.53 -13.77 14.80
C THR A 850 24.11 -13.60 14.33
N VAL A 851 23.93 -13.16 13.09
CA VAL A 851 22.66 -13.13 12.37
C VAL A 851 22.64 -14.30 11.40
N SER A 852 21.54 -15.04 11.35
CA SER A 852 21.34 -16.17 10.44
C SER A 852 20.01 -16.00 9.72
N LEU A 853 20.06 -15.93 8.40
CA LEU A 853 18.91 -15.70 7.53
C LEU A 853 18.71 -16.95 6.66
N PRO A 854 17.64 -17.71 6.87
CA PRO A 854 17.28 -18.83 6.01
C PRO A 854 16.73 -18.30 4.68
N LEU A 855 17.12 -18.94 3.59
CA LEU A 855 16.56 -18.76 2.26
C LEU A 855 15.67 -19.95 1.93
N ARG A 856 14.42 -19.68 1.59
CA ARG A 856 13.51 -20.72 1.10
C ARG A 856 13.82 -21.03 -0.37
N LYS A 857 13.38 -22.18 -0.86
CA LYS A 857 13.49 -22.49 -2.30
C LYS A 857 12.80 -21.42 -3.16
N LYS A 858 11.66 -20.87 -2.72
CA LYS A 858 11.01 -19.74 -3.38
C LYS A 858 11.94 -18.53 -3.53
N ASP A 859 12.73 -18.22 -2.50
CA ASP A 859 13.61 -17.05 -2.46
C ASP A 859 14.79 -17.14 -3.44
N VAL A 860 15.08 -18.34 -3.93
CA VAL A 860 16.12 -18.64 -4.93
C VAL A 860 15.54 -19.20 -6.24
N SER A 861 14.26 -18.91 -6.50
CA SER A 861 13.54 -19.31 -7.72
C SER A 861 13.04 -18.11 -8.49
N VAL A 862 12.76 -18.31 -9.77
CA VAL A 862 12.12 -17.38 -10.68
C VAL A 862 10.87 -18.02 -11.26
N TRP A 863 9.91 -17.22 -11.69
CA TRP A 863 8.74 -17.72 -12.40
C TRP A 863 9.09 -18.02 -13.86
N ASP A 864 8.85 -19.25 -14.29
CA ASP A 864 9.01 -19.65 -15.68
C ASP A 864 7.67 -19.64 -16.41
N VAL A 865 7.50 -18.66 -17.29
CA VAL A 865 6.26 -18.42 -18.03
C VAL A 865 5.89 -19.55 -19.00
N VAL A 866 6.86 -20.39 -19.40
CA VAL A 866 6.61 -21.50 -20.33
C VAL A 866 6.06 -22.71 -19.61
N SER A 867 6.70 -23.08 -18.49
CA SER A 867 6.26 -24.22 -17.69
C SER A 867 5.21 -23.87 -16.63
N GLN A 868 4.88 -22.58 -16.46
CA GLN A 868 3.93 -22.05 -15.49
C GLN A 868 4.24 -22.52 -14.06
N GLN A 869 5.49 -22.38 -13.63
CA GLN A 869 5.93 -22.80 -12.29
C GLN A 869 7.18 -22.05 -11.82
N TRP A 870 7.40 -22.06 -10.51
CA TRP A 870 8.63 -21.58 -9.90
C TRP A 870 9.79 -22.54 -10.19
N VAL A 871 10.84 -22.03 -10.81
CA VAL A 871 12.06 -22.79 -11.16
C VAL A 871 13.22 -22.26 -10.35
N GLN A 872 13.84 -23.12 -9.56
CA GLN A 872 15.04 -22.77 -8.81
C GLN A 872 16.19 -22.45 -9.77
N VAL A 873 16.84 -21.30 -9.56
CA VAL A 873 18.00 -20.88 -10.36
C VAL A 873 19.16 -21.87 -10.18
N LYS A 874 19.96 -22.05 -11.24
CA LYS A 874 21.14 -22.91 -11.23
C LYS A 874 22.39 -22.06 -11.45
N GLY A 875 23.46 -22.39 -10.75
CA GLY A 875 24.74 -21.72 -10.87
C GLY A 875 25.09 -20.87 -9.66
N THR A 876 25.97 -19.90 -9.85
CA THR A 876 26.48 -19.05 -8.78
C THR A 876 25.55 -17.86 -8.52
N VAL A 877 24.93 -17.84 -7.36
CA VAL A 877 24.16 -16.68 -6.87
C VAL A 877 25.07 -15.81 -6.02
N LYS A 878 25.14 -14.53 -6.35
CA LYS A 878 25.89 -13.55 -5.54
C LYS A 878 25.10 -13.22 -4.28
N VAL A 879 25.79 -13.13 -3.15
CA VAL A 879 25.22 -12.82 -1.84
C VAL A 879 25.81 -11.50 -1.36
N TYR A 880 24.92 -10.55 -1.02
CA TYR A 880 25.30 -9.24 -0.53
C TYR A 880 24.66 -9.00 0.83
N ILE A 881 25.46 -8.64 1.83
CA ILE A 881 25.00 -8.21 3.15
C ILE A 881 25.31 -6.73 3.32
N GLY A 882 24.28 -5.95 3.57
CA GLY A 882 24.38 -4.50 3.71
C GLY A 882 23.50 -3.93 4.81
N SER A 883 23.62 -2.63 5.02
CA SER A 883 22.70 -1.81 5.81
C SER A 883 21.71 -1.03 4.94
N SER A 884 21.85 -1.13 3.60
CA SER A 884 20.92 -0.66 2.57
C SER A 884 21.18 -1.42 1.28
N SER A 885 20.38 -1.17 0.24
CA SER A 885 20.58 -1.77 -1.10
C SER A 885 21.92 -1.40 -1.75
N ARG A 886 22.57 -0.32 -1.33
CA ARG A 886 23.87 0.15 -1.87
C ARG A 886 25.01 0.17 -0.87
N ASN A 887 24.73 0.22 0.42
CA ASN A 887 25.79 0.15 1.44
C ASN A 887 26.07 -1.31 1.81
N ILE A 888 26.83 -2.00 0.95
CA ILE A 888 27.16 -3.42 1.08
C ILE A 888 28.47 -3.58 1.86
N HIS A 889 28.39 -4.31 2.97
CA HIS A 889 29.52 -4.58 3.88
C HIS A 889 30.22 -5.92 3.60
N LEU A 890 29.45 -6.96 3.20
CA LEU A 890 29.99 -8.29 2.92
C LEU A 890 29.45 -8.80 1.58
N GLN A 891 30.29 -9.51 0.86
CA GLN A 891 29.94 -10.17 -0.39
C GLN A 891 30.40 -11.64 -0.36
N GLY A 892 29.63 -12.51 -0.96
CA GLY A 892 29.95 -13.92 -1.09
C GLY A 892 29.16 -14.57 -2.22
N GLU A 893 29.26 -15.88 -2.28
CA GLU A 893 28.62 -16.69 -3.31
C GLU A 893 27.88 -17.88 -2.71
N LEU A 894 26.78 -18.25 -3.33
CA LEU A 894 26.01 -19.44 -3.04
C LEU A 894 25.87 -20.26 -4.32
N GLN A 895 26.29 -21.52 -4.29
CA GLN A 895 26.13 -22.45 -5.41
C GLN A 895 24.79 -23.17 -5.26
N LEU A 896 23.90 -23.06 -6.25
CA LEU A 896 22.58 -23.70 -6.29
C LEU A 896 22.49 -24.75 -7.38
#